data_4ba1868e8cbc4108f4a2b3402b4bb79d
#
_entry.id   4ba1868e8cbc4108f4a2b3402b4bb79d
#
_cell.length_a   1.000
_cell.length_b   1.000
_cell.length_c   1.000
_cell.angle_alpha   90.00
_cell.angle_beta   90.00
_cell.angle_gamma   90.00
#
_symmetry.space_group_name_H-M   'P 1'
#
loop_
_entity.id
_entity.type
_entity.pdbx_description
1 polymer ?
#
loop_
_entity_poly.entity_id
_entity_poly.type
_entity_poly.pdbx_seq_one_letter_code
_entity_poly.pdbx_strand_id
1 'polypeptide(L)'
;SSEIKHWDFEKVKAAAEQLWAAALSKIEITETNKDKLAIFYTALYHTMVQPNIAQDIDGKYRGRDNKIHVAEGFDYYSVFSLWDTFRAAHPLYTLIDKKRTADFINTFLKQYEQGGRLPVWELASNETDCMIGYHSVSVMADAMAKGITGFDYEKAFEAAKHSAMLDHLGLEAYKKQGFISMDDEHESVSKTLEYAYDDWCIAQMASLLNKKEDYDYFMKRSQNWKNIFDWNTGFMRPKKNGGWDKPFDPREINNNFTEGNSWQYSFFVPQDIPGMIAAYGGNEKFEAKLDEMFNSESKTTGREQVDVTGLIGQYAHGNEPSHHMAYLYNYIGKPEKTTEKVHYILNNFYKNSPDGLIGNEDCGQMSAWYVLSAMGIYQVTPGNIFWDITEPFIKNTKVSIDGKKPEYINQPYEKTRILPQFSMDYQDKSDFPSIIPVPVIQAESKSFKDKMQIEIKSQNPKDEIYYFIFTKDTSMILTPYKRYEKPLVIDKTARIIAYSKNKELKSSEISATFFKKPNNYTIEIKSKYNPQYHAGGNDGLLDGINGTTNWRKGDWQGYQSQDFEAIVDLQSEKNVSNFSATFLQDQRSWIMMPTKVEYYSSSDNVNFTLITTVTNDVDPKKDENTIKDFNFTSSKPINARYIKVKAYNLGKLPEWHLGFPFDGDAFIFIDEITIK
;
A
#
# COMPACT_ATOMS: atom_id res chain seq x y z
N SER A 1 -26.25 -10.87 36.82
CA SER A 1 -24.89 -10.70 36.31
C SER A 1 -24.22 -9.52 37.01
N SER A 2 -22.92 -9.44 36.96
CA SER A 2 -22.15 -8.33 37.49
C SER A 2 -22.39 -7.01 36.75
N GLU A 3 -22.78 -7.07 35.48
CA GLU A 3 -23.06 -5.91 34.63
C GLU A 3 -24.49 -5.42 34.79
N ILE A 4 -25.47 -6.30 34.87
CA ILE A 4 -26.88 -5.98 35.07
C ILE A 4 -27.28 -6.40 36.48
N LYS A 5 -27.32 -5.43 37.39
CA LYS A 5 -27.61 -5.65 38.83
C LYS A 5 -29.11 -5.84 39.11
N HIS A 6 -29.97 -5.54 38.17
CA HIS A 6 -31.43 -5.66 38.28
C HIS A 6 -32.06 -5.95 36.89
N TRP A 7 -33.26 -6.55 36.87
CA TRP A 7 -33.99 -6.88 35.64
C TRP A 7 -35.08 -5.82 35.30
N ASP A 8 -34.77 -4.56 35.54
CA ASP A 8 -35.60 -3.41 35.19
C ASP A 8 -35.11 -2.80 33.90
N PHE A 9 -35.81 -2.99 32.81
CA PHE A 9 -35.43 -2.55 31.46
C PHE A 9 -35.26 -1.04 31.40
N GLU A 10 -36.16 -0.25 32.01
CA GLU A 10 -36.10 1.21 31.97
C GLU A 10 -34.87 1.76 32.70
N LYS A 11 -34.47 1.12 33.80
CA LYS A 11 -33.21 1.51 34.50
C LYS A 11 -31.97 1.15 33.71
N VAL A 12 -31.93 0.00 33.02
CA VAL A 12 -30.81 -0.38 32.17
C VAL A 12 -30.72 0.58 31.01
N LYS A 13 -31.85 0.89 30.35
CA LYS A 13 -31.92 1.88 29.27
C LYS A 13 -31.42 3.26 29.73
N ALA A 14 -31.94 3.78 30.84
CA ALA A 14 -31.53 5.08 31.39
C ALA A 14 -30.03 5.13 31.73
N ALA A 15 -29.47 4.03 32.27
CA ALA A 15 -28.02 3.94 32.52
C ALA A 15 -27.21 3.98 31.24
N ALA A 16 -27.62 3.28 30.18
CA ALA A 16 -26.97 3.34 28.86
C ALA A 16 -27.06 4.74 28.25
N GLU A 17 -28.23 5.39 28.32
CA GLU A 17 -28.43 6.77 27.85
C GLU A 17 -27.48 7.75 28.57
N GLN A 18 -27.31 7.61 29.89
CA GLN A 18 -26.40 8.44 30.67
C GLN A 18 -24.92 8.26 30.26
N LEU A 19 -24.50 7.00 30.01
CA LEU A 19 -23.12 6.72 29.57
C LEU A 19 -22.85 7.32 28.19
N TRP A 20 -23.77 7.16 27.25
CA TRP A 20 -23.63 7.76 25.91
C TRP A 20 -23.71 9.28 25.95
N ALA A 21 -24.59 9.87 26.74
CA ALA A 21 -24.65 11.32 26.92
C ALA A 21 -23.33 11.89 27.49
N ALA A 22 -22.73 11.20 28.46
CA ALA A 22 -21.43 11.58 29.01
C ALA A 22 -20.30 11.46 27.97
N ALA A 23 -20.32 10.40 27.15
CA ALA A 23 -19.30 10.22 26.10
C ALA A 23 -19.43 11.28 24.99
N LEU A 24 -20.65 11.56 24.53
CA LEU A 24 -20.89 12.54 23.46
C LEU A 24 -20.71 14.00 23.94
N SER A 25 -20.90 14.29 25.24
CA SER A 25 -20.69 15.63 25.79
C SER A 25 -19.20 16.04 25.91
N LYS A 26 -18.27 15.16 25.54
CA LYS A 26 -16.86 15.54 25.39
C LYS A 26 -16.63 16.64 24.35
N ILE A 27 -17.53 16.72 23.36
CA ILE A 27 -17.57 17.81 22.39
C ILE A 27 -18.97 18.42 22.41
N GLU A 28 -19.07 19.69 22.79
CA GLU A 28 -20.32 20.45 22.73
C GLU A 28 -20.29 21.44 21.57
N ILE A 29 -21.31 21.42 20.73
CA ILE A 29 -21.46 22.35 19.60
C ILE A 29 -22.74 23.16 19.76
N THR A 30 -22.73 24.38 19.21
CA THR A 30 -23.91 25.19 19.06
C THR A 30 -24.25 25.32 17.57
N GLU A 31 -25.28 24.59 17.12
CA GLU A 31 -25.70 24.57 15.71
C GLU A 31 -27.24 24.65 15.66
N THR A 32 -27.76 25.48 14.77
CA THR A 32 -29.20 25.67 14.58
C THR A 32 -29.77 24.77 13.49
N ASN A 33 -28.94 24.34 12.55
CA ASN A 33 -29.31 23.36 11.52
C ASN A 33 -29.37 21.97 12.15
N LYS A 34 -30.56 21.40 12.22
CA LYS A 34 -30.82 20.09 12.84
C LYS A 34 -30.10 18.93 12.13
N ASP A 35 -29.96 19.00 10.80
CA ASP A 35 -29.27 17.97 10.04
C ASP A 35 -27.78 18.00 10.33
N LYS A 36 -27.13 19.16 10.34
CA LYS A 36 -25.73 19.30 10.74
C LYS A 36 -25.49 18.80 12.17
N LEU A 37 -26.42 19.10 13.09
CA LEU A 37 -26.34 18.65 14.47
C LEU A 37 -26.43 17.12 14.56
N ALA A 38 -27.38 16.53 13.82
CA ALA A 38 -27.57 15.08 13.76
C ALA A 38 -26.32 14.39 13.16
N ILE A 39 -25.83 14.87 12.02
CA ILE A 39 -24.61 14.33 11.36
C ILE A 39 -23.43 14.38 12.32
N PHE A 40 -23.21 15.52 12.99
CA PHE A 40 -22.06 15.69 13.89
C PHE A 40 -22.05 14.68 15.04
N TYR A 41 -23.17 14.56 15.76
CA TYR A 41 -23.25 13.65 16.89
C TYR A 41 -23.35 12.19 16.48
N THR A 42 -23.91 11.87 15.31
CA THR A 42 -23.85 10.53 14.74
C THR A 42 -22.41 10.17 14.37
N ALA A 43 -21.67 11.10 13.73
CA ALA A 43 -20.26 10.90 13.43
C ALA A 43 -19.44 10.70 14.72
N LEU A 44 -19.64 11.56 15.74
CA LEU A 44 -18.95 11.40 17.03
C LEU A 44 -19.30 10.05 17.71
N TYR A 45 -20.55 9.60 17.60
CA TYR A 45 -20.96 8.28 18.08
C TYR A 45 -20.22 7.15 17.32
N HIS A 46 -20.15 7.20 16.00
CA HIS A 46 -19.46 6.19 15.19
C HIS A 46 -17.97 6.06 15.57
N THR A 47 -17.30 7.15 15.95
CA THR A 47 -15.90 7.08 16.41
C THR A 47 -15.72 6.28 17.71
N MET A 48 -16.81 5.95 18.42
CA MET A 48 -16.77 5.25 19.71
C MET A 48 -17.31 3.81 19.61
N VAL A 49 -17.75 3.36 18.42
CA VAL A 49 -18.24 2.00 18.21
C VAL A 49 -17.10 1.00 18.15
N GLN A 50 -15.98 1.39 17.58
CA GLN A 50 -14.75 0.60 17.50
C GLN A 50 -13.55 1.52 17.82
N PRO A 51 -12.47 0.97 18.40
CA PRO A 51 -12.23 -0.43 18.84
C PRO A 51 -13.13 -0.89 19.99
N ASN A 52 -13.36 -2.21 20.06
CA ASN A 52 -14.23 -2.81 21.06
C ASN A 52 -13.45 -3.29 22.28
N ILE A 53 -14.05 -3.20 23.47
CA ILE A 53 -13.51 -3.87 24.66
C ILE A 53 -13.53 -5.38 24.41
N ALA A 54 -12.37 -6.03 24.53
CA ALA A 54 -12.17 -7.44 24.23
C ALA A 54 -11.66 -8.23 25.45
N GLN A 55 -12.17 -7.88 26.61
CA GLN A 55 -11.87 -8.54 27.89
C GLN A 55 -13.17 -8.80 28.66
N ASP A 56 -13.12 -9.79 29.55
CA ASP A 56 -14.16 -10.04 30.54
C ASP A 56 -14.06 -9.04 31.69
N ILE A 57 -15.09 -8.99 32.55
CA ILE A 57 -15.17 -8.05 33.69
C ILE A 57 -14.04 -8.24 34.72
N ASP A 58 -13.41 -9.41 34.75
CA ASP A 58 -12.25 -9.72 35.59
C ASP A 58 -10.91 -9.42 34.88
N GLY A 59 -10.96 -8.72 33.73
CA GLY A 59 -9.81 -8.35 32.94
C GLY A 59 -9.21 -9.47 32.08
N LYS A 60 -9.82 -10.65 32.05
CA LYS A 60 -9.32 -11.74 31.22
C LYS A 60 -9.61 -11.52 29.75
N TYR A 61 -8.60 -11.77 28.91
CA TYR A 61 -8.74 -11.69 27.46
C TYR A 61 -7.95 -12.82 26.76
N ARG A 62 -8.30 -13.15 25.54
CA ARG A 62 -7.51 -14.04 24.68
C ARG A 62 -6.44 -13.25 23.95
N GLY A 63 -5.17 -13.62 24.15
CA GLY A 63 -4.04 -13.01 23.46
C GLY A 63 -3.80 -13.54 22.05
N ARG A 64 -2.89 -12.90 21.30
CA ARG A 64 -2.47 -13.34 19.95
C ARG A 64 -1.74 -14.69 19.95
N ASP A 65 -1.26 -15.16 21.10
CA ASP A 65 -0.72 -16.51 21.31
C ASP A 65 -1.79 -17.57 21.60
N ASN A 66 -3.07 -17.19 21.48
CA ASN A 66 -4.24 -18.01 21.81
C ASN A 66 -4.33 -18.46 23.28
N LYS A 67 -3.63 -17.79 24.20
CA LYS A 67 -3.72 -18.02 25.64
C LYS A 67 -4.58 -16.96 26.32
N ILE A 68 -5.07 -17.32 27.53
CA ILE A 68 -5.78 -16.35 28.37
C ILE A 68 -4.79 -15.56 29.19
N HIS A 69 -4.89 -14.25 29.11
CA HIS A 69 -4.12 -13.26 29.86
C HIS A 69 -5.05 -12.38 30.68
N VAL A 70 -4.49 -11.52 31.51
CA VAL A 70 -5.21 -10.53 32.33
C VAL A 70 -4.66 -9.14 32.02
N ALA A 71 -5.54 -8.20 31.68
CA ALA A 71 -5.20 -6.80 31.52
C ALA A 71 -5.12 -6.15 32.92
N GLU A 72 -3.93 -5.75 33.32
CA GLU A 72 -3.67 -5.12 34.61
C GLU A 72 -3.48 -3.62 34.45
N GLY A 73 -4.43 -2.84 34.97
CA GLY A 73 -4.34 -1.38 35.00
C GLY A 73 -4.74 -0.67 33.70
N PHE A 74 -5.24 -1.40 32.70
CA PHE A 74 -5.79 -0.88 31.44
C PHE A 74 -6.93 -1.75 30.94
N ASP A 75 -7.71 -1.24 30.01
CA ASP A 75 -8.71 -2.03 29.29
C ASP A 75 -8.13 -2.56 27.97
N TYR A 76 -8.31 -3.87 27.70
CA TYR A 76 -7.85 -4.52 26.48
C TYR A 76 -8.89 -4.41 25.38
N TYR A 77 -8.45 -4.02 24.18
CA TYR A 77 -9.30 -3.77 23.02
C TYR A 77 -8.97 -4.69 21.85
N SER A 78 -9.89 -4.77 20.89
CA SER A 78 -9.76 -5.44 19.59
C SER A 78 -10.46 -4.63 18.52
N VAL A 79 -10.26 -5.01 17.26
CA VAL A 79 -10.74 -4.36 16.04
C VAL A 79 -10.01 -3.04 15.80
N PHE A 80 -8.77 -3.18 15.36
CA PHE A 80 -7.91 -2.05 15.02
C PHE A 80 -7.61 -2.04 13.53
N SER A 81 -8.23 -1.15 12.79
CA SER A 81 -7.92 -0.84 11.39
C SER A 81 -6.95 0.34 11.35
N LEU A 82 -5.65 0.09 11.60
CA LEU A 82 -4.70 1.16 11.87
C LEU A 82 -4.29 1.94 10.63
N TRP A 83 -4.35 1.32 9.44
CA TRP A 83 -4.13 2.01 8.17
C TRP A 83 -5.10 3.17 7.95
N ASP A 84 -6.33 3.02 8.42
CA ASP A 84 -7.38 4.03 8.34
C ASP A 84 -7.28 5.02 9.50
N THR A 85 -7.36 4.49 10.72
CA THR A 85 -7.66 5.27 11.93
C THR A 85 -6.52 6.15 12.43
N PHE A 86 -5.26 5.89 12.03
CA PHE A 86 -4.15 6.76 12.40
C PHE A 86 -4.32 8.20 11.89
N ARG A 87 -5.11 8.39 10.81
CA ARG A 87 -5.23 9.67 10.07
C ARG A 87 -6.13 10.69 10.76
N ALA A 88 -7.20 10.25 11.44
CA ALA A 88 -8.11 11.16 12.14
C ALA A 88 -8.67 10.58 13.45
N ALA A 89 -9.07 9.29 13.50
CA ALA A 89 -9.70 8.72 14.69
C ALA A 89 -8.78 8.74 15.91
N HIS A 90 -7.55 8.23 15.80
CA HIS A 90 -6.58 8.28 16.89
C HIS A 90 -6.15 9.71 17.25
N PRO A 91 -5.86 10.63 16.32
CA PRO A 91 -5.70 12.04 16.63
C PRO A 91 -6.88 12.63 17.42
N LEU A 92 -8.13 12.33 17.06
CA LEU A 92 -9.31 12.78 17.79
C LEU A 92 -9.30 12.25 19.23
N TYR A 93 -8.98 10.97 19.46
CA TYR A 93 -8.90 10.41 20.80
C TYR A 93 -7.83 11.08 21.66
N THR A 94 -6.73 11.52 21.09
CA THR A 94 -5.71 12.28 21.84
C THR A 94 -6.26 13.60 22.40
N LEU A 95 -7.30 14.16 21.79
CA LEU A 95 -8.00 15.35 22.28
C LEU A 95 -9.02 15.03 23.37
N ILE A 96 -9.86 14.00 23.16
CA ILE A 96 -11.07 13.78 23.95
C ILE A 96 -10.98 12.61 24.93
N ASP A 97 -10.00 11.70 24.77
CA ASP A 97 -9.90 10.48 25.59
C ASP A 97 -8.47 9.93 25.71
N LYS A 98 -7.64 10.65 26.46
CA LYS A 98 -6.23 10.28 26.66
C LYS A 98 -6.06 8.94 27.38
N LYS A 99 -6.97 8.60 28.33
CA LYS A 99 -6.92 7.30 28.99
C LYS A 99 -7.10 6.16 27.97
N ARG A 100 -8.11 6.28 27.13
CA ARG A 100 -8.39 5.25 26.10
C ARG A 100 -7.25 5.17 25.09
N THR A 101 -6.64 6.29 24.71
CA THR A 101 -5.43 6.30 23.88
C THR A 101 -4.31 5.48 24.52
N ALA A 102 -4.08 5.64 25.83
CA ALA A 102 -3.07 4.83 26.54
C ALA A 102 -3.46 3.34 26.61
N ASP A 103 -4.74 3.03 26.81
CA ASP A 103 -5.24 1.65 26.84
C ASP A 103 -5.07 0.96 25.48
N PHE A 104 -5.33 1.66 24.36
CA PHE A 104 -5.06 1.16 23.01
C PHE A 104 -3.58 0.83 22.83
N ILE A 105 -2.69 1.73 23.23
CA ILE A 105 -1.24 1.51 23.13
C ILE A 105 -0.79 0.34 24.01
N ASN A 106 -1.29 0.23 25.23
CA ASN A 106 -1.02 -0.94 26.07
C ASN A 106 -1.50 -2.25 25.41
N THR A 107 -2.65 -2.20 24.73
CA THR A 107 -3.13 -3.35 23.94
C THR A 107 -2.15 -3.69 22.82
N PHE A 108 -1.64 -2.70 22.05
CA PHE A 108 -0.63 -2.92 21.00
C PHE A 108 0.64 -3.57 21.55
N LEU A 109 1.10 -3.11 22.73
CA LEU A 109 2.28 -3.68 23.38
C LEU A 109 2.06 -5.13 23.82
N LYS A 110 0.86 -5.48 24.31
CA LYS A 110 0.52 -6.87 24.61
C LYS A 110 0.43 -7.73 23.35
N GLN A 111 -0.13 -7.19 22.29
CA GLN A 111 -0.18 -7.88 20.99
C GLN A 111 1.22 -8.09 20.38
N TYR A 112 2.13 -7.13 20.57
CA TYR A 112 3.55 -7.29 20.23
C TYR A 112 4.22 -8.40 21.03
N GLU A 113 4.06 -8.41 22.36
CA GLU A 113 4.62 -9.43 23.24
C GLU A 113 4.14 -10.86 22.89
N GLN A 114 2.88 -11.00 22.52
CA GLN A 114 2.22 -12.28 22.29
C GLN A 114 2.32 -12.74 20.84
N GLY A 115 2.39 -11.82 19.88
CA GLY A 115 2.39 -12.11 18.44
C GLY A 115 3.71 -11.80 17.73
N GLY A 116 4.72 -11.27 18.43
CA GLY A 116 6.07 -10.99 17.88
C GLY A 116 6.18 -9.71 17.07
N ARG A 117 5.09 -8.97 16.84
CA ARG A 117 5.08 -7.67 16.15
C ARG A 117 3.86 -6.85 16.52
N LEU A 118 3.95 -5.53 16.32
CA LEU A 118 2.84 -4.61 16.52
C LEU A 118 1.67 -4.92 15.56
N PRO A 119 0.42 -4.58 15.95
CA PRO A 119 -0.74 -4.79 15.08
C PRO A 119 -0.72 -3.87 13.86
N VAL A 120 -1.26 -4.39 12.76
CA VAL A 120 -1.54 -3.68 11.50
C VAL A 120 -3.05 -3.60 11.29
N TRP A 121 -3.72 -4.74 11.20
CA TRP A 121 -5.18 -4.86 11.16
C TRP A 121 -5.62 -6.03 12.04
N GLU A 122 -5.79 -5.76 13.32
CA GLU A 122 -6.09 -6.79 14.32
C GLU A 122 -7.58 -7.00 14.46
N LEU A 123 -8.02 -8.24 14.41
CA LEU A 123 -9.40 -8.67 14.57
C LEU A 123 -9.49 -9.86 15.53
N ALA A 124 -10.15 -9.65 16.68
CA ALA A 124 -10.44 -10.69 17.66
C ALA A 124 -9.23 -11.56 18.02
N SER A 125 -8.11 -10.91 18.38
CA SER A 125 -6.82 -11.49 18.72
C SER A 125 -6.05 -12.15 17.56
N ASN A 126 -6.43 -11.86 16.31
CA ASN A 126 -5.69 -12.30 15.13
C ASN A 126 -5.18 -11.08 14.35
N GLU A 127 -3.94 -11.17 13.86
CA GLU A 127 -3.44 -10.24 12.87
C GLU A 127 -3.84 -10.72 11.49
N THR A 128 -4.50 -9.88 10.72
CA THR A 128 -4.99 -10.24 9.39
C THR A 128 -4.04 -9.82 8.28
N ASP A 129 -3.13 -8.86 8.54
CA ASP A 129 -2.31 -8.20 7.52
C ASP A 129 -3.15 -7.69 6.32
N CYS A 130 -4.41 -7.32 6.58
CA CYS A 130 -5.34 -6.92 5.54
C CYS A 130 -4.87 -5.67 4.81
N MET A 131 -4.24 -4.73 5.55
CA MET A 131 -3.71 -3.47 5.04
C MET A 131 -2.20 -3.35 5.20
N ILE A 132 -1.64 -2.29 4.64
CA ILE A 132 -0.21 -1.99 4.61
C ILE A 132 0.22 -1.10 5.77
N GLY A 133 1.52 -0.83 5.87
CA GLY A 133 2.10 0.00 6.93
C GLY A 133 2.30 -0.74 8.25
N TYR A 134 2.84 -0.03 9.23
CA TYR A 134 2.87 -0.43 10.64
C TYR A 134 2.39 0.74 11.52
N HIS A 135 1.23 1.30 11.17
CA HIS A 135 0.72 2.58 11.67
C HIS A 135 0.36 2.63 13.15
N SER A 136 0.38 1.50 13.87
CA SER A 136 0.44 1.52 15.33
C SER A 136 1.58 2.41 15.84
N VAL A 137 2.69 2.49 15.07
CA VAL A 137 3.83 3.37 15.35
C VAL A 137 3.42 4.84 15.29
N SER A 138 2.62 5.24 14.30
CA SER A 138 2.08 6.60 14.20
C SER A 138 1.24 6.96 15.41
N VAL A 139 0.36 6.05 15.85
CA VAL A 139 -0.48 6.26 17.05
C VAL A 139 0.37 6.45 18.32
N MET A 140 1.40 5.60 18.47
CA MET A 140 2.31 5.71 19.62
C MET A 140 3.14 6.98 19.59
N ALA A 141 3.70 7.33 18.42
CA ALA A 141 4.50 8.55 18.25
C ALA A 141 3.66 9.82 18.52
N ASP A 142 2.42 9.85 18.03
CA ASP A 142 1.50 10.97 18.26
C ASP A 142 1.15 11.14 19.74
N ALA A 143 0.86 10.02 20.43
CA ALA A 143 0.60 10.04 21.86
C ALA A 143 1.82 10.49 22.68
N MET A 144 3.03 10.01 22.33
CA MET A 144 4.28 10.42 22.96
C MET A 144 4.57 11.91 22.75
N ALA A 145 4.44 12.39 21.50
CA ALA A 145 4.65 13.79 21.15
C ALA A 145 3.70 14.72 21.94
N LYS A 146 2.46 14.28 22.17
CA LYS A 146 1.45 15.00 22.94
C LYS A 146 1.55 14.79 24.47
N GLY A 147 2.57 14.06 24.94
CA GLY A 147 2.82 13.83 26.35
C GLY A 147 1.76 12.98 27.06
N ILE A 148 1.07 12.11 26.35
CA ILE A 148 0.08 11.18 26.93
C ILE A 148 0.84 10.10 27.69
N THR A 149 0.56 10.00 28.99
CA THR A 149 1.16 9.01 29.89
C THR A 149 0.23 7.81 30.10
N GLY A 150 0.72 6.77 30.80
CA GLY A 150 -0.06 5.58 31.10
C GLY A 150 0.35 4.35 30.29
N PHE A 151 1.44 4.46 29.52
CA PHE A 151 2.11 3.34 28.85
C PHE A 151 3.63 3.53 28.88
N ASP A 152 4.37 2.46 28.59
CA ASP A 152 5.84 2.43 28.62
C ASP A 152 6.41 2.94 27.29
N TYR A 153 7.03 4.12 27.29
CA TYR A 153 7.61 4.76 26.11
C TYR A 153 8.82 4.00 25.55
N GLU A 154 9.68 3.45 26.43
CA GLU A 154 10.84 2.68 25.99
C GLU A 154 10.41 1.39 25.28
N LYS A 155 9.44 0.71 25.85
CA LYS A 155 8.86 -0.50 25.25
C LYS A 155 8.12 -0.21 23.95
N ALA A 156 7.37 0.90 23.88
CA ALA A 156 6.72 1.34 22.65
C ALA A 156 7.74 1.58 21.53
N PHE A 157 8.85 2.23 21.86
CA PHE A 157 9.95 2.44 20.90
C PHE A 157 10.62 1.12 20.49
N GLU A 158 10.89 0.20 21.42
CA GLU A 158 11.44 -1.13 21.13
C GLU A 158 10.55 -1.89 20.13
N ALA A 159 9.24 -1.96 20.42
CA ALA A 159 8.26 -2.64 19.59
C ALA A 159 8.13 -2.01 18.19
N ALA A 160 8.17 -0.68 18.10
CA ALA A 160 8.15 0.07 16.85
C ALA A 160 9.39 -0.24 15.99
N LYS A 161 10.58 -0.10 16.58
CA LYS A 161 11.85 -0.42 15.92
C LYS A 161 11.90 -1.87 15.46
N HIS A 162 11.49 -2.83 16.31
CA HIS A 162 11.45 -4.24 15.95
C HIS A 162 10.56 -4.48 14.72
N SER A 163 9.34 -3.95 14.71
CA SER A 163 8.38 -4.14 13.61
C SER A 163 8.91 -3.58 12.28
N ALA A 164 9.58 -2.41 12.31
CA ALA A 164 10.18 -1.79 11.13
C ALA A 164 11.45 -2.50 10.60
N MET A 165 12.03 -3.40 11.39
CA MET A 165 13.27 -4.10 11.06
C MET A 165 13.06 -5.56 10.65
N LEU A 166 11.83 -6.07 10.66
CA LEU A 166 11.48 -7.40 10.15
C LEU A 166 11.73 -7.51 8.64
N ASP A 167 11.91 -8.75 8.16
CA ASP A 167 11.94 -9.10 6.74
C ASP A 167 10.55 -9.60 6.31
N HIS A 168 9.57 -8.68 6.26
CA HIS A 168 8.16 -8.96 6.05
C HIS A 168 7.54 -7.94 5.12
N LEU A 169 6.65 -8.35 4.22
CA LEU A 169 5.89 -7.49 3.32
C LEU A 169 6.74 -6.41 2.60
N GLY A 170 7.86 -6.82 2.01
CA GLY A 170 8.74 -5.95 1.24
C GLY A 170 9.78 -5.18 2.05
N LEU A 171 9.78 -5.26 3.39
CA LEU A 171 10.73 -4.52 4.24
C LEU A 171 12.19 -4.93 4.01
N GLU A 172 12.49 -6.18 3.60
CA GLU A 172 13.85 -6.57 3.24
C GLU A 172 14.40 -5.72 2.10
N ALA A 173 13.65 -5.60 1.00
CA ALA A 173 14.01 -4.78 -0.14
C ALA A 173 14.06 -3.29 0.24
N TYR A 174 13.06 -2.81 0.98
CA TYR A 174 12.99 -1.44 1.45
C TYR A 174 14.22 -1.02 2.28
N LYS A 175 14.67 -1.87 3.22
CA LYS A 175 15.89 -1.62 4.01
C LYS A 175 17.16 -1.62 3.16
N LYS A 176 17.22 -2.48 2.14
CA LYS A 176 18.42 -2.69 1.31
C LYS A 176 18.60 -1.62 0.26
N GLN A 177 17.55 -1.29 -0.48
CA GLN A 177 17.62 -0.40 -1.65
C GLN A 177 16.89 0.93 -1.48
N GLY A 178 16.17 1.12 -0.38
CA GLY A 178 15.46 2.35 -0.07
C GLY A 178 14.11 2.49 -0.77
N PHE A 179 13.56 1.43 -1.31
CA PHE A 179 12.19 1.36 -1.86
C PHE A 179 11.82 -0.10 -2.12
N ILE A 180 10.55 -0.33 -2.44
CA ILE A 180 10.04 -1.63 -2.87
C ILE A 180 9.77 -1.57 -4.38
N SER A 181 10.34 -2.50 -5.15
CA SER A 181 10.00 -2.65 -6.57
C SER A 181 8.85 -3.65 -6.76
N MET A 182 8.21 -3.63 -7.93
CA MET A 182 7.22 -4.64 -8.32
C MET A 182 7.80 -6.06 -8.28
N ASP A 183 9.11 -6.21 -8.53
CA ASP A 183 9.80 -7.51 -8.46
C ASP A 183 9.94 -8.02 -7.02
N ASP A 184 9.92 -7.13 -6.02
CA ASP A 184 10.09 -7.48 -4.60
C ASP A 184 8.74 -7.82 -3.94
N GLU A 185 7.75 -6.92 -4.05
CA GLU A 185 6.46 -7.07 -3.38
C GLU A 185 5.36 -6.27 -4.12
N HIS A 186 4.11 -6.71 -4.01
CA HIS A 186 2.94 -5.96 -4.48
C HIS A 186 2.68 -4.73 -3.60
N GLU A 187 1.82 -3.81 -4.06
CA GLU A 187 1.54 -2.52 -3.42
C GLU A 187 2.82 -1.71 -3.16
N SER A 188 3.78 -1.88 -4.05
CA SER A 188 5.16 -1.43 -3.90
C SER A 188 5.29 0.07 -3.68
N VAL A 189 4.47 0.88 -4.35
CA VAL A 189 4.45 2.34 -4.19
C VAL A 189 3.86 2.72 -2.85
N SER A 190 2.67 2.22 -2.54
CA SER A 190 1.97 2.52 -1.29
C SER A 190 2.79 2.12 -0.06
N LYS A 191 3.30 0.88 -0.03
CA LYS A 191 4.17 0.38 1.05
C LYS A 191 5.44 1.23 1.22
N THR A 192 6.08 1.62 0.13
CA THR A 192 7.28 2.48 0.21
C THR A 192 6.98 3.82 0.87
N LEU A 193 5.86 4.45 0.53
CA LEU A 193 5.46 5.74 1.06
C LEU A 193 5.07 5.66 2.54
N GLU A 194 4.26 4.67 2.90
CA GLU A 194 3.75 4.53 4.25
C GLU A 194 4.84 4.08 5.22
N TYR A 195 5.74 3.17 4.81
CA TYR A 195 6.92 2.84 5.60
C TYR A 195 7.85 4.05 5.81
N ALA A 196 7.97 4.94 4.83
CA ALA A 196 8.76 6.16 5.00
C ALA A 196 8.16 7.11 6.03
N TYR A 197 6.84 7.21 6.10
CA TYR A 197 6.15 7.97 7.13
C TYR A 197 6.26 7.31 8.51
N ASP A 198 6.03 6.01 8.61
CA ASP A 198 6.17 5.28 9.87
C ASP A 198 7.59 5.36 10.42
N ASP A 199 8.61 5.29 9.56
CA ASP A 199 10.02 5.49 9.94
C ASP A 199 10.26 6.89 10.52
N TRP A 200 9.64 7.91 9.96
CA TRP A 200 9.69 9.25 10.55
C TRP A 200 9.07 9.28 11.95
N CYS A 201 7.95 8.59 12.15
CA CYS A 201 7.34 8.46 13.48
C CYS A 201 8.29 7.79 14.48
N ILE A 202 9.00 6.72 14.06
CA ILE A 202 10.03 6.08 14.92
C ILE A 202 11.16 7.06 15.23
N ALA A 203 11.58 7.87 14.27
CA ALA A 203 12.61 8.88 14.51
C ALA A 203 12.12 9.93 15.54
N GLN A 204 10.85 10.35 15.50
CA GLN A 204 10.31 11.25 16.54
C GLN A 204 10.33 10.59 17.92
N MET A 205 9.93 9.32 18.04
CA MET A 205 10.02 8.57 19.28
C MET A 205 11.47 8.47 19.78
N ALA A 206 12.42 8.17 18.89
CA ALA A 206 13.85 8.12 19.21
C ALA A 206 14.38 9.49 19.71
N SER A 207 13.93 10.59 19.10
CA SER A 207 14.29 11.95 19.54
C SER A 207 13.79 12.25 20.96
N LEU A 208 12.56 11.90 21.27
CA LEU A 208 11.97 12.08 22.61
C LEU A 208 12.72 11.26 23.68
N LEU A 209 13.28 10.11 23.30
CA LEU A 209 14.03 9.22 24.18
C LEU A 209 15.55 9.45 24.12
N ASN A 210 16.02 10.49 23.42
CA ASN A 210 17.44 10.83 23.24
C ASN A 210 18.28 9.72 22.60
N LYS A 211 17.69 8.89 21.71
CA LYS A 211 18.36 7.80 20.98
C LYS A 211 18.88 8.30 19.63
N LYS A 212 20.00 9.00 19.64
CA LYS A 212 20.51 9.73 18.46
C LYS A 212 20.78 8.83 17.24
N GLU A 213 21.38 7.67 17.41
CA GLU A 213 21.73 6.77 16.30
C GLU A 213 20.48 6.26 15.59
N ASP A 214 19.46 5.86 16.36
CA ASP A 214 18.17 5.45 15.82
C ASP A 214 17.45 6.62 15.13
N TYR A 215 17.49 7.80 15.71
CA TYR A 215 16.97 9.02 15.09
C TYR A 215 17.59 9.25 13.71
N ASP A 216 18.91 9.27 13.62
CA ASP A 216 19.63 9.51 12.36
C ASP A 216 19.31 8.43 11.31
N TYR A 217 19.22 7.18 11.74
CA TYR A 217 18.89 6.04 10.87
C TYR A 217 17.48 6.13 10.28
N PHE A 218 16.47 6.31 11.13
CA PHE A 218 15.07 6.36 10.71
C PHE A 218 14.73 7.67 9.99
N MET A 219 15.33 8.81 10.35
CA MET A 219 15.21 10.05 9.60
C MET A 219 15.73 9.91 8.16
N LYS A 220 16.82 9.16 7.95
CA LYS A 220 17.30 8.88 6.61
C LYS A 220 16.32 8.01 5.83
N ARG A 221 15.75 6.97 6.44
CA ARG A 221 14.75 6.08 5.83
C ARG A 221 13.46 6.83 5.49
N SER A 222 13.06 7.81 6.30
CA SER A 222 11.87 8.63 6.05
C SER A 222 11.92 9.39 4.71
N GLN A 223 13.11 9.52 4.11
CA GLN A 223 13.32 10.17 2.83
C GLN A 223 13.24 9.21 1.63
N ASN A 224 12.99 7.93 1.86
CA ASN A 224 12.95 6.89 0.84
C ASN A 224 11.87 7.10 -0.25
N TRP A 225 10.82 7.89 0.04
CA TRP A 225 9.82 8.31 -0.94
C TRP A 225 10.45 8.94 -2.20
N LYS A 226 11.63 9.59 -2.07
CA LYS A 226 12.35 10.21 -3.19
C LYS A 226 12.83 9.19 -4.24
N ASN A 227 12.96 7.92 -3.86
CA ASN A 227 13.38 6.85 -4.78
C ASN A 227 12.28 6.45 -5.77
N ILE A 228 11.01 6.72 -5.46
CA ILE A 228 9.87 6.37 -6.31
C ILE A 228 9.13 7.59 -6.87
N PHE A 229 9.56 8.80 -6.56
CA PHE A 229 9.04 10.02 -7.17
C PHE A 229 9.71 10.25 -8.53
N ASP A 230 8.93 10.27 -9.60
CA ASP A 230 9.43 10.59 -10.95
C ASP A 230 9.31 12.09 -11.22
N TRP A 231 10.42 12.78 -11.15
CA TRP A 231 10.53 14.24 -11.33
C TRP A 231 10.08 14.73 -12.71
N ASN A 232 10.04 13.85 -13.72
CA ASN A 232 9.61 14.23 -15.06
C ASN A 232 8.09 14.25 -15.19
N THR A 233 7.40 13.37 -14.47
CA THR A 233 5.94 13.26 -14.52
C THR A 233 5.24 13.90 -13.32
N GLY A 234 5.96 14.11 -12.22
CA GLY A 234 5.40 14.58 -10.96
C GLY A 234 4.48 13.57 -10.30
N PHE A 235 4.83 12.27 -10.38
CA PHE A 235 4.06 11.20 -9.77
C PHE A 235 4.96 10.22 -9.01
N MET A 236 4.41 9.63 -7.97
CA MET A 236 4.96 8.42 -7.36
C MET A 236 4.67 7.25 -8.29
N ARG A 237 5.72 6.56 -8.75
CA ARG A 237 5.61 5.54 -9.79
C ARG A 237 6.22 4.21 -9.36
N PRO A 238 5.62 3.09 -9.79
CA PRO A 238 6.24 1.78 -9.59
C PRO A 238 7.50 1.62 -10.42
N LYS A 239 8.47 0.90 -9.86
CA LYS A 239 9.67 0.45 -10.56
C LYS A 239 9.61 -1.05 -10.77
N LYS A 240 10.01 -1.49 -11.96
CA LYS A 240 10.19 -2.90 -12.34
C LYS A 240 11.56 -3.06 -12.97
N ASN A 241 12.30 -4.07 -12.53
CA ASN A 241 13.65 -4.37 -13.04
C ASN A 241 14.57 -3.13 -13.11
N GLY A 242 14.59 -2.34 -12.03
CA GLY A 242 15.42 -1.14 -11.92
C GLY A 242 14.97 0.09 -12.71
N GLY A 243 13.96 -0.04 -13.57
CA GLY A 243 13.40 1.03 -14.39
C GLY A 243 12.00 1.46 -13.93
N TRP A 244 11.50 2.55 -14.51
CA TRP A 244 10.10 2.91 -14.36
C TRP A 244 9.22 1.92 -15.11
N ASP A 245 8.15 1.45 -14.47
CA ASP A 245 7.16 0.59 -15.12
C ASP A 245 6.44 1.32 -16.25
N LYS A 246 6.14 0.60 -17.34
CA LYS A 246 5.54 1.12 -18.58
C LYS A 246 4.56 0.11 -19.19
N PRO A 247 3.44 0.60 -19.80
CA PRO A 247 2.99 2.00 -19.89
C PRO A 247 2.56 2.55 -18.54
N PHE A 248 2.47 3.88 -18.38
CA PHE A 248 2.06 4.52 -17.15
C PHE A 248 0.85 5.43 -17.38
N ASP A 249 -0.27 5.11 -16.74
CA ASP A 249 -1.43 5.98 -16.57
C ASP A 249 -1.62 6.27 -15.08
N PRO A 250 -1.53 7.53 -14.62
CA PRO A 250 -1.66 7.84 -13.19
C PRO A 250 -3.07 7.56 -12.61
N ARG A 251 -4.07 7.30 -13.47
CA ARG A 251 -5.44 6.95 -13.07
C ARG A 251 -5.64 5.44 -12.92
N GLU A 252 -4.62 4.64 -13.30
CA GLU A 252 -4.73 3.19 -13.30
C GLU A 252 -4.71 2.63 -11.89
N ILE A 253 -5.78 1.94 -11.51
CA ILE A 253 -5.85 1.13 -10.31
C ILE A 253 -5.23 -0.23 -10.64
N ASN A 254 -4.11 -0.55 -9.99
CA ASN A 254 -3.36 -1.78 -10.21
C ASN A 254 -2.72 -2.28 -8.91
N ASN A 255 -1.96 -3.37 -8.98
CA ASN A 255 -1.38 -4.01 -7.79
C ASN A 255 -0.15 -3.28 -7.20
N ASN A 256 0.19 -2.09 -7.65
CA ASN A 256 1.27 -1.28 -7.07
C ASN A 256 0.77 -0.27 -6.04
N PHE A 257 -0.54 -0.07 -5.99
CA PHE A 257 -1.22 0.86 -5.10
C PHE A 257 -2.27 0.12 -4.28
N THR A 258 -2.31 0.38 -2.99
CA THR A 258 -3.35 -0.15 -2.12
C THR A 258 -4.62 0.65 -2.34
N GLU A 259 -5.66 -0.01 -2.83
CA GLU A 259 -6.99 0.58 -3.03
C GLU A 259 -6.98 1.98 -3.66
N GLY A 260 -6.13 2.16 -4.67
CA GLY A 260 -5.98 3.47 -5.28
C GLY A 260 -5.12 3.45 -6.54
N ASN A 261 -4.70 4.64 -6.92
CA ASN A 261 -3.84 4.88 -8.07
C ASN A 261 -2.75 5.91 -7.74
N SER A 262 -1.96 6.28 -8.74
CA SER A 262 -0.85 7.21 -8.52
C SER A 262 -1.29 8.59 -8.04
N TRP A 263 -2.49 9.07 -8.43
CA TRP A 263 -3.00 10.35 -7.94
C TRP A 263 -3.23 10.34 -6.43
N GLN A 264 -3.88 9.28 -5.90
CA GLN A 264 -4.19 9.17 -4.47
C GLN A 264 -2.96 8.95 -3.59
N TYR A 265 -1.83 8.52 -4.17
CA TYR A 265 -0.60 8.31 -3.41
C TYR A 265 0.52 9.33 -3.66
N SER A 266 0.49 10.11 -4.75
CA SER A 266 1.59 11.04 -5.07
C SER A 266 1.73 12.22 -4.11
N PHE A 267 0.73 12.45 -3.27
CA PHE A 267 0.76 13.48 -2.22
C PHE A 267 0.94 12.92 -0.81
N PHE A 268 1.18 11.61 -0.67
CA PHE A 268 1.37 11.01 0.65
C PHE A 268 2.83 11.09 1.09
N VAL A 269 3.23 12.26 1.53
CA VAL A 269 4.53 12.54 2.19
C VAL A 269 4.26 13.45 3.41
N PRO A 270 3.41 13.01 4.37
CA PRO A 270 3.01 13.88 5.47
C PRO A 270 4.18 14.31 6.35
N GLN A 271 5.23 13.49 6.45
CA GLN A 271 6.42 13.79 7.23
C GLN A 271 7.28 14.93 6.64
N ASP A 272 7.31 15.10 5.32
CA ASP A 272 8.20 16.06 4.64
C ASP A 272 7.47 16.85 3.55
N ILE A 273 6.38 17.54 3.93
CA ILE A 273 5.59 18.35 3.00
C ILE A 273 6.44 19.44 2.32
N PRO A 274 7.34 20.18 3.01
CA PRO A 274 8.22 21.13 2.35
C PRO A 274 9.14 20.48 1.30
N GLY A 275 9.69 19.29 1.60
CA GLY A 275 10.50 18.51 0.65
C GLY A 275 9.68 18.06 -0.56
N MET A 276 8.43 17.65 -0.34
CA MET A 276 7.50 17.30 -1.42
C MET A 276 7.20 18.51 -2.31
N ILE A 277 6.87 19.67 -1.74
CA ILE A 277 6.64 20.92 -2.49
C ILE A 277 7.88 21.29 -3.32
N ALA A 278 9.07 21.17 -2.74
CA ALA A 278 10.32 21.40 -3.45
C ALA A 278 10.53 20.42 -4.61
N ALA A 279 10.16 19.14 -4.44
CA ALA A 279 10.24 18.12 -5.49
C ALA A 279 9.31 18.41 -6.67
N TYR A 280 8.15 18.97 -6.43
CA TYR A 280 7.26 19.48 -7.49
C TYR A 280 7.77 20.75 -8.16
N GLY A 281 8.76 21.42 -7.59
CA GLY A 281 9.38 22.63 -8.14
C GLY A 281 8.85 23.93 -7.57
N GLY A 282 8.33 23.90 -6.35
CA GLY A 282 7.87 25.03 -5.54
C GLY A 282 6.36 25.23 -5.52
N ASN A 283 5.92 26.22 -4.75
CA ASN A 283 4.52 26.44 -4.40
C ASN A 283 3.59 26.54 -5.61
N GLU A 284 3.97 27.27 -6.64
CA GLU A 284 3.12 27.49 -7.83
C GLU A 284 2.85 26.18 -8.59
N LYS A 285 3.89 25.35 -8.78
CA LYS A 285 3.76 24.08 -9.48
C LYS A 285 3.03 23.05 -8.63
N PHE A 286 3.24 23.08 -7.33
CA PHE A 286 2.52 22.21 -6.39
C PHE A 286 1.02 22.57 -6.35
N GLU A 287 0.68 23.87 -6.30
CA GLU A 287 -0.70 24.34 -6.42
C GLU A 287 -1.33 23.86 -7.72
N ALA A 288 -0.65 24.06 -8.85
CA ALA A 288 -1.15 23.63 -10.16
C ALA A 288 -1.39 22.10 -10.20
N LYS A 289 -0.53 21.30 -9.54
CA LYS A 289 -0.69 19.84 -9.47
C LYS A 289 -1.84 19.39 -8.59
N LEU A 290 -2.08 20.07 -7.46
CA LEU A 290 -3.27 19.85 -6.64
C LEU A 290 -4.55 20.24 -7.39
N ASP A 291 -4.54 21.40 -8.06
CA ASP A 291 -5.68 21.86 -8.87
C ASP A 291 -5.95 20.87 -10.02
N GLU A 292 -4.91 20.34 -10.68
CA GLU A 292 -5.03 19.30 -11.70
C GLU A 292 -5.75 18.06 -11.14
N MET A 293 -5.36 17.57 -9.95
CA MET A 293 -6.00 16.44 -9.30
C MET A 293 -7.49 16.68 -9.08
N PHE A 294 -7.87 17.80 -8.46
CA PHE A 294 -9.26 18.13 -8.15
C PHE A 294 -10.14 18.43 -9.37
N ASN A 295 -9.54 18.86 -10.49
CA ASN A 295 -10.26 19.24 -11.71
C ASN A 295 -10.16 18.19 -12.83
N SER A 296 -9.43 17.09 -12.63
CA SER A 296 -9.34 15.99 -13.58
C SER A 296 -10.68 15.28 -13.76
N GLU A 297 -10.79 14.46 -14.81
CA GLU A 297 -11.94 13.58 -14.99
C GLU A 297 -12.04 12.59 -13.80
N SER A 298 -13.23 12.50 -13.21
CA SER A 298 -13.55 11.57 -12.10
C SER A 298 -13.74 10.13 -12.63
N LYS A 299 -12.76 9.62 -13.39
CA LYS A 299 -12.78 8.29 -13.97
C LYS A 299 -11.42 7.62 -13.77
N THR A 300 -11.43 6.47 -13.15
CA THR A 300 -10.27 5.61 -13.01
C THR A 300 -10.12 4.69 -14.21
N THR A 301 -8.94 4.11 -14.39
CA THR A 301 -8.62 3.07 -15.36
C THR A 301 -8.06 1.85 -14.63
N GLY A 302 -7.80 0.76 -15.33
CA GLY A 302 -7.31 -0.47 -14.73
C GLY A 302 -8.42 -1.34 -14.15
N ARG A 303 -8.18 -1.92 -12.97
CA ARG A 303 -9.16 -2.77 -12.30
C ARG A 303 -10.27 -1.94 -11.63
N GLU A 304 -11.41 -2.56 -11.42
CA GLU A 304 -12.45 -2.02 -10.57
C GLU A 304 -12.01 -2.10 -9.08
N GLN A 305 -12.24 -1.04 -8.33
CA GLN A 305 -11.98 -0.95 -6.89
C GLN A 305 -13.16 -0.27 -6.21
N VAL A 306 -13.88 -1.04 -5.41
CA VAL A 306 -15.14 -0.61 -4.81
C VAL A 306 -14.97 0.50 -3.78
N ASP A 307 -13.80 0.60 -3.15
CA ASP A 307 -13.50 1.59 -2.10
C ASP A 307 -13.17 2.98 -2.66
N VAL A 308 -12.78 3.07 -3.94
CA VAL A 308 -12.48 4.36 -4.59
C VAL A 308 -13.78 5.07 -4.97
N THR A 309 -14.39 5.73 -4.00
CA THR A 309 -15.67 6.44 -4.10
C THR A 309 -15.53 7.91 -3.71
N GLY A 310 -16.59 8.71 -3.88
CA GLY A 310 -16.57 10.13 -3.51
C GLY A 310 -15.53 10.94 -4.29
N LEU A 311 -15.44 10.70 -5.60
CA LEU A 311 -14.45 11.35 -6.46
C LEU A 311 -14.76 12.82 -6.70
N ILE A 312 -13.73 13.67 -6.52
CA ILE A 312 -13.66 15.05 -6.99
C ILE A 312 -12.40 15.12 -7.86
N GLY A 313 -12.55 15.04 -9.17
CA GLY A 313 -11.43 14.72 -10.04
C GLY A 313 -10.84 13.36 -9.69
N GLN A 314 -9.57 13.32 -9.33
CA GLN A 314 -8.89 12.11 -8.86
C GLN A 314 -8.69 12.05 -7.33
N TYR A 315 -9.17 13.05 -6.59
CA TYR A 315 -9.33 12.96 -5.14
C TYR A 315 -10.49 12.01 -4.81
N ALA A 316 -10.27 11.03 -3.96
CA ALA A 316 -11.27 10.02 -3.58
C ALA A 316 -11.55 10.10 -2.08
N HIS A 317 -12.63 10.79 -1.68
CA HIS A 317 -12.92 10.96 -0.24
C HIS A 317 -13.35 9.67 0.45
N GLY A 318 -14.00 8.78 -0.28
CA GLY A 318 -14.49 7.50 0.26
C GLY A 318 -13.38 6.50 0.58
N ASN A 319 -12.10 6.85 0.36
CA ASN A 319 -10.97 6.04 0.77
C ASN A 319 -9.85 6.89 1.39
N GLU A 320 -9.17 6.36 2.38
CA GLU A 320 -8.32 7.05 3.33
C GLU A 320 -7.07 7.72 2.76
N PRO A 321 -6.39 7.21 1.72
CA PRO A 321 -5.19 7.84 1.18
C PRO A 321 -5.36 9.30 0.80
N SER A 322 -6.59 9.73 0.47
CA SER A 322 -6.89 11.11 0.06
C SER A 322 -7.16 12.08 1.21
N HIS A 323 -7.44 11.60 2.43
CA HIS A 323 -8.03 12.40 3.52
C HIS A 323 -7.26 13.67 3.90
N HIS A 324 -5.93 13.68 3.77
CA HIS A 324 -5.08 14.84 4.09
C HIS A 324 -4.94 15.85 2.94
N MET A 325 -5.27 15.47 1.70
CA MET A 325 -4.86 16.23 0.51
C MET A 325 -5.53 17.61 0.41
N ALA A 326 -6.79 17.74 0.86
CA ALA A 326 -7.49 19.03 0.86
C ALA A 326 -6.80 20.07 1.75
N TYR A 327 -6.04 19.64 2.74
CA TYR A 327 -5.31 20.51 3.67
C TYR A 327 -3.94 20.95 3.16
N LEU A 328 -3.42 20.33 2.09
CA LEU A 328 -2.08 20.64 1.57
C LEU A 328 -1.97 22.06 1.00
N TYR A 329 -3.07 22.71 0.63
CA TYR A 329 -3.07 24.11 0.23
C TYR A 329 -2.64 25.06 1.36
N ASN A 330 -2.81 24.69 2.64
CA ASN A 330 -2.32 25.47 3.78
C ASN A 330 -0.81 25.66 3.72
N TYR A 331 -0.06 24.64 3.27
CA TYR A 331 1.41 24.64 3.26
C TYR A 331 2.02 25.51 2.17
N ILE A 332 1.20 25.97 1.23
CA ILE A 332 1.58 26.91 0.16
C ILE A 332 0.90 28.29 0.31
N GLY A 333 0.30 28.54 1.48
CA GLY A 333 -0.33 29.82 1.80
C GLY A 333 -1.67 30.08 1.09
N LYS A 334 -2.43 29.01 0.81
CA LYS A 334 -3.74 29.07 0.14
C LYS A 334 -4.87 28.48 1.01
N PRO A 335 -5.06 28.96 2.25
CA PRO A 335 -6.05 28.40 3.17
C PRO A 335 -7.50 28.55 2.69
N GLU A 336 -7.77 29.52 1.84
CA GLU A 336 -9.08 29.69 1.19
C GLU A 336 -9.44 28.49 0.31
N LYS A 337 -8.46 27.88 -0.39
CA LYS A 337 -8.67 26.66 -1.18
C LYS A 337 -8.89 25.44 -0.28
N THR A 338 -8.15 25.34 0.84
CA THR A 338 -8.41 24.31 1.86
C THR A 338 -9.86 24.41 2.32
N THR A 339 -10.30 25.58 2.75
CA THR A 339 -11.68 25.80 3.21
C THR A 339 -12.71 25.43 2.16
N GLU A 340 -12.50 25.86 0.90
CA GLU A 340 -13.40 25.54 -0.22
C GLU A 340 -13.56 24.01 -0.38
N LYS A 341 -12.45 23.28 -0.44
CA LYS A 341 -12.48 21.82 -0.64
C LYS A 341 -13.07 21.09 0.56
N VAL A 342 -12.64 21.42 1.77
CA VAL A 342 -13.14 20.82 3.01
C VAL A 342 -14.65 21.07 3.17
N HIS A 343 -15.12 22.30 2.99
CA HIS A 343 -16.55 22.62 3.07
C HIS A 343 -17.38 21.95 1.97
N TYR A 344 -16.82 21.80 0.75
CA TYR A 344 -17.47 21.04 -0.30
C TYR A 344 -17.68 19.57 0.11
N ILE A 345 -16.65 18.92 0.66
CA ILE A 345 -16.70 17.54 1.13
C ILE A 345 -17.74 17.40 2.24
N LEU A 346 -17.68 18.24 3.27
CA LEU A 346 -18.60 18.22 4.41
C LEU A 346 -20.07 18.38 4.01
N ASN A 347 -20.35 19.20 2.97
CA ASN A 347 -21.71 19.45 2.49
C ASN A 347 -22.26 18.34 1.59
N ASN A 348 -21.39 17.63 0.82
CA ASN A 348 -21.85 16.76 -0.24
C ASN A 348 -21.69 15.27 0.08
N PHE A 349 -20.74 14.91 0.94
CA PHE A 349 -20.41 13.52 1.19
C PHE A 349 -20.84 12.99 2.56
N TYR A 350 -21.47 13.85 3.38
CA TYR A 350 -22.05 13.51 4.68
C TYR A 350 -23.49 13.96 4.74
N LYS A 351 -24.41 13.04 5.01
CA LYS A 351 -25.86 13.30 4.97
C LYS A 351 -26.56 12.76 6.21
N ASN A 352 -27.67 13.40 6.59
CA ASN A 352 -28.55 12.91 7.64
C ASN A 352 -29.46 11.80 7.11
N SER A 353 -28.88 10.65 6.79
CA SER A 353 -29.57 9.45 6.29
C SER A 353 -28.78 8.20 6.66
N PRO A 354 -29.40 6.99 6.69
CA PRO A 354 -28.70 5.74 7.01
C PRO A 354 -27.51 5.43 6.10
N ASP A 355 -27.57 5.84 4.83
CA ASP A 355 -26.51 5.76 3.81
C ASP A 355 -25.77 7.09 3.68
N GLY A 356 -25.55 7.77 4.79
CA GLY A 356 -25.03 9.14 4.81
C GLY A 356 -23.54 9.30 4.56
N LEU A 357 -22.75 8.24 4.52
CA LEU A 357 -21.33 8.26 4.21
C LEU A 357 -21.07 7.88 2.76
N ILE A 358 -20.07 8.52 2.14
CA ILE A 358 -19.75 8.28 0.73
C ILE A 358 -18.90 7.01 0.51
N GLY A 359 -18.31 6.47 1.55
CA GLY A 359 -17.48 5.25 1.55
C GLY A 359 -17.77 4.40 2.78
N ASN A 360 -16.87 3.45 3.07
CA ASN A 360 -16.91 2.68 4.31
C ASN A 360 -16.64 3.60 5.51
N GLU A 361 -17.07 3.18 6.68
CA GLU A 361 -16.87 3.97 7.91
C GLU A 361 -15.45 3.80 8.48
N ASP A 362 -14.90 2.60 8.34
CA ASP A 362 -13.55 2.18 8.70
C ASP A 362 -13.14 2.51 10.13
N CYS A 363 -13.86 1.87 11.06
CA CYS A 363 -13.58 1.89 12.49
C CYS A 363 -13.50 3.31 13.09
N GLY A 364 -14.35 4.21 12.62
CA GLY A 364 -14.44 5.58 13.12
C GLY A 364 -13.65 6.60 12.30
N GLN A 365 -12.90 6.18 11.28
CA GLN A 365 -12.02 7.09 10.53
C GLN A 365 -12.81 8.14 9.73
N MET A 366 -13.79 7.71 8.91
CA MET A 366 -14.60 8.64 8.11
C MET A 366 -15.35 9.63 8.98
N SER A 367 -15.90 9.15 10.08
CA SER A 367 -16.62 9.98 11.06
C SER A 367 -15.68 10.92 11.81
N ALA A 368 -14.50 10.47 12.20
CA ALA A 368 -13.51 11.32 12.86
C ALA A 368 -13.01 12.44 11.94
N TRP A 369 -12.82 12.14 10.64
CA TRP A 369 -12.50 13.16 9.64
C TRP A 369 -13.58 14.25 9.60
N TYR A 370 -14.87 13.84 9.59
CA TYR A 370 -15.99 14.80 9.64
C TYR A 370 -15.95 15.64 10.91
N VAL A 371 -15.81 15.01 12.09
CA VAL A 371 -15.83 15.71 13.39
C VAL A 371 -14.71 16.74 13.45
N LEU A 372 -13.47 16.35 13.15
CA LEU A 372 -12.32 17.28 13.17
C LEU A 372 -12.48 18.39 12.14
N SER A 373 -12.81 18.05 10.89
CA SER A 373 -12.96 19.03 9.80
C SER A 373 -14.12 20.00 10.04
N ALA A 374 -15.23 19.52 10.61
CA ALA A 374 -16.36 20.38 10.98
C ALA A 374 -16.00 21.38 12.09
N MET A 375 -15.10 21.00 13.00
CA MET A 375 -14.54 21.91 14.00
C MET A 375 -13.51 22.88 13.43
N GLY A 376 -13.08 22.69 12.18
CA GLY A 376 -12.07 23.50 11.52
C GLY A 376 -10.63 23.14 11.88
N ILE A 377 -10.38 21.90 12.28
CA ILE A 377 -9.03 21.39 12.60
C ILE A 377 -8.82 20.03 11.92
N TYR A 378 -7.56 19.73 11.58
CA TYR A 378 -7.13 18.42 11.11
C TYR A 378 -5.66 18.23 11.42
N GLN A 379 -5.16 17.01 11.51
CA GLN A 379 -3.74 16.73 11.73
C GLN A 379 -3.20 15.99 10.50
N VAL A 380 -2.56 16.74 9.58
CA VAL A 380 -1.97 16.14 8.37
C VAL A 380 -0.82 15.19 8.70
N THR A 381 -0.11 15.46 9.80
CA THR A 381 1.07 14.69 10.21
C THR A 381 0.94 14.23 11.65
N PRO A 382 0.18 13.16 11.95
CA PRO A 382 0.22 12.54 13.28
C PRO A 382 1.65 12.15 13.66
N GLY A 383 2.00 12.23 14.96
CA GLY A 383 3.38 12.08 15.43
C GLY A 383 4.06 13.42 15.72
N ASN A 384 3.40 14.55 15.44
CA ASN A 384 3.77 15.87 15.91
C ASN A 384 2.62 16.52 16.72
N ILE A 385 2.85 17.73 17.23
CA ILE A 385 1.87 18.43 18.08
C ILE A 385 1.03 19.48 17.30
N PHE A 386 1.21 19.59 15.99
CA PHE A 386 0.59 20.65 15.20
C PHE A 386 -0.73 20.19 14.60
N TRP A 387 -1.69 21.11 14.57
CA TRP A 387 -2.98 20.95 13.91
C TRP A 387 -3.09 21.94 12.75
N ASP A 388 -3.55 21.49 11.61
CA ASP A 388 -3.92 22.32 10.47
C ASP A 388 -5.28 22.93 10.72
N ILE A 389 -5.44 24.26 10.43
CA ILE A 389 -6.70 24.97 10.60
C ILE A 389 -7.34 25.30 9.26
N THR A 390 -8.67 25.24 9.26
CA THR A 390 -9.52 25.81 8.21
C THR A 390 -10.63 26.62 8.86
N GLU A 391 -11.43 27.34 8.06
CA GLU A 391 -12.62 27.98 8.60
C GLU A 391 -13.56 26.90 9.17
N PRO A 392 -13.99 26.99 10.45
CA PRO A 392 -14.90 26.04 11.03
C PRO A 392 -16.22 25.94 10.28
N PHE A 393 -16.63 24.74 9.94
CA PHE A 393 -17.95 24.48 9.35
C PHE A 393 -19.07 24.60 10.38
N ILE A 394 -18.75 24.25 11.64
CA ILE A 394 -19.60 24.43 12.82
C ILE A 394 -18.90 25.39 13.76
N LYS A 395 -19.56 26.53 14.06
CA LYS A 395 -19.04 27.58 14.95
C LYS A 395 -19.33 27.27 16.43
N ASN A 396 -18.55 27.90 17.33
CA ASN A 396 -18.73 27.79 18.79
C ASN A 396 -18.59 26.36 19.35
N THR A 397 -17.62 25.62 18.87
CA THR A 397 -17.29 24.30 19.40
C THR A 397 -16.48 24.40 20.68
N LYS A 398 -16.89 23.64 21.69
CA LYS A 398 -16.19 23.49 22.96
C LYS A 398 -15.76 22.04 23.13
N VAL A 399 -14.52 21.81 23.45
CA VAL A 399 -13.99 20.48 23.76
C VAL A 399 -13.66 20.37 25.23
N SER A 400 -14.20 19.37 25.90
CA SER A 400 -13.85 19.00 27.27
C SER A 400 -12.69 18.01 27.24
N ILE A 401 -11.56 18.41 27.80
CA ILE A 401 -10.36 17.58 27.87
C ILE A 401 -10.20 17.04 29.29
N ASP A 402 -10.22 15.72 29.45
CA ASP A 402 -10.03 15.03 30.75
C ASP A 402 -10.94 15.56 31.88
N GLY A 403 -12.20 15.91 31.53
CA GLY A 403 -13.15 16.47 32.50
C GLY A 403 -12.81 17.88 33.00
N LYS A 404 -11.83 18.55 32.41
CA LYS A 404 -11.48 19.95 32.69
C LYS A 404 -12.40 20.90 31.92
N LYS A 405 -12.35 22.20 32.28
CA LYS A 405 -13.19 23.24 31.63
C LYS A 405 -13.06 23.14 30.09
N PRO A 406 -14.19 23.32 29.38
CA PRO A 406 -14.17 23.29 27.93
C PRO A 406 -13.21 24.33 27.37
N GLU A 407 -12.36 23.91 26.43
CA GLU A 407 -11.54 24.81 25.65
C GLU A 407 -12.24 25.13 24.33
N TYR A 408 -12.21 26.42 23.93
CA TYR A 408 -12.75 26.84 22.64
C TYR A 408 -11.72 26.59 21.56
N ILE A 409 -12.06 25.77 20.56
CA ILE A 409 -11.20 25.49 19.40
C ILE A 409 -11.27 26.61 18.35
N ASN A 410 -12.17 27.57 18.50
CA ASN A 410 -12.33 28.68 17.56
C ASN A 410 -11.17 29.66 17.65
N GLN A 411 -10.13 29.41 16.85
CA GLN A 411 -9.03 30.37 16.64
C GLN A 411 -9.35 31.23 15.39
N PRO A 412 -8.84 32.47 15.33
CA PRO A 412 -8.98 33.25 14.13
C PRO A 412 -8.38 32.55 12.92
N TYR A 413 -9.16 32.39 11.88
CA TYR A 413 -8.86 31.75 10.60
C TYR A 413 -7.59 32.26 9.88
N GLU A 414 -7.08 33.43 10.25
CA GLU A 414 -5.95 34.08 9.60
C GLU A 414 -4.57 33.44 9.84
N LYS A 415 -4.48 32.39 10.66
CA LYS A 415 -3.21 31.72 10.95
C LYS A 415 -3.18 30.30 10.38
N THR A 416 -2.40 30.12 9.35
CA THR A 416 -2.27 28.90 8.55
C THR A 416 -1.56 27.73 9.22
N ARG A 417 -1.08 27.87 10.46
CA ARG A 417 -0.51 26.81 11.30
C ARG A 417 -0.66 27.12 12.77
N ILE A 418 -0.86 26.11 13.55
CA ILE A 418 -1.51 26.20 14.80
C ILE A 418 -0.84 25.60 15.93
N LEU A 419 -1.29 26.04 16.98
CA LEU A 419 -1.17 25.80 18.41
C LEU A 419 -0.59 24.44 18.77
N PRO A 420 0.55 24.46 19.48
CA PRO A 420 0.84 23.39 20.40
C PRO A 420 -0.22 23.43 21.51
N GLN A 421 -1.14 22.48 21.50
CA GLN A 421 -2.08 22.31 22.60
C GLN A 421 -1.40 21.83 23.89
N PHE A 422 -0.14 21.40 23.76
CA PHE A 422 0.66 20.83 24.84
C PHE A 422 2.09 21.37 24.73
N SER A 423 2.48 22.21 25.66
CA SER A 423 3.86 22.71 25.75
C SER A 423 4.80 21.64 26.27
N MET A 424 5.42 20.93 25.37
CA MET A 424 6.70 20.28 25.59
C MET A 424 7.71 20.98 24.68
N ASP A 425 9.01 20.96 24.98
CA ASP A 425 10.07 21.52 24.14
C ASP A 425 10.23 20.78 22.80
N TYR A 426 9.12 20.65 22.05
CA TYR A 426 9.12 20.11 20.71
C TYR A 426 9.72 21.14 19.76
N GLN A 427 10.95 20.91 19.38
CA GLN A 427 11.56 21.64 18.27
C GLN A 427 11.10 20.93 16.98
N ASP A 428 10.40 21.65 16.11
CA ASP A 428 10.17 21.21 14.73
C ASP A 428 11.54 21.09 14.05
N LYS A 429 12.14 19.90 14.14
CA LYS A 429 13.40 19.59 13.50
C LYS A 429 13.14 19.21 12.06
N SER A 430 12.85 20.20 11.24
CA SER A 430 12.69 20.06 9.79
C SER A 430 14.01 19.78 9.03
N ASP A 431 15.10 19.48 9.73
CA ASP A 431 16.39 19.17 9.12
C ASP A 431 16.43 17.73 8.63
N PHE A 432 15.69 17.48 7.52
CA PHE A 432 15.76 16.19 6.85
C PHE A 432 17.14 15.95 6.24
N PRO A 433 17.73 14.76 6.43
CA PRO A 433 18.99 14.44 5.80
C PRO A 433 18.84 14.40 4.29
N SER A 434 19.78 14.99 3.59
CA SER A 434 19.85 14.89 2.13
C SER A 434 20.17 13.45 1.74
N ILE A 435 19.33 12.84 0.91
CA ILE A 435 19.65 11.57 0.23
C ILE A 435 19.81 11.80 -1.27
N ILE A 436 20.58 10.94 -1.91
CA ILE A 436 20.59 10.84 -3.37
C ILE A 436 19.63 9.71 -3.75
N PRO A 437 18.60 9.99 -4.57
CA PRO A 437 17.75 8.94 -5.09
C PRO A 437 18.53 7.92 -5.91
N VAL A 438 18.11 6.67 -5.87
CA VAL A 438 18.71 5.62 -6.69
C VAL A 438 18.56 5.95 -8.17
N PRO A 439 19.55 5.60 -9.02
CA PRO A 439 19.42 5.79 -10.46
C PRO A 439 18.30 4.91 -11.05
N VAL A 440 17.93 5.17 -12.28
CA VAL A 440 16.96 4.41 -13.05
C VAL A 440 17.69 3.67 -14.15
N ILE A 441 17.60 2.34 -14.17
CA ILE A 441 18.17 1.48 -15.22
C ILE A 441 17.05 1.16 -16.20
N GLN A 442 17.10 1.74 -17.40
CA GLN A 442 16.02 1.68 -18.37
C GLN A 442 16.45 0.98 -19.65
N ALA A 443 15.63 0.04 -20.11
CA ALA A 443 15.74 -0.61 -21.40
C ALA A 443 14.37 -0.71 -22.07
N GLU A 444 14.33 -1.17 -23.31
CA GLU A 444 13.09 -1.37 -24.07
C GLU A 444 12.23 -2.49 -23.46
N SER A 445 12.87 -3.59 -23.05
CA SER A 445 12.23 -4.76 -22.44
C SER A 445 13.16 -5.45 -21.44
N LYS A 446 12.65 -6.43 -20.68
CA LYS A 446 13.42 -7.26 -19.75
C LYS A 446 14.18 -8.38 -20.50
N SER A 447 13.73 -8.76 -21.69
CA SER A 447 14.36 -9.79 -22.53
C SER A 447 14.68 -9.29 -23.94
N PHE A 448 15.68 -9.89 -24.61
CA PHE A 448 16.14 -9.47 -25.94
C PHE A 448 16.66 -10.65 -26.77
N LYS A 449 16.64 -10.49 -28.11
CA LYS A 449 17.15 -11.51 -29.05
C LYS A 449 18.68 -11.42 -29.25
N ASP A 450 19.16 -10.34 -29.80
CA ASP A 450 20.56 -10.22 -30.22
C ASP A 450 21.38 -9.31 -29.30
N LYS A 451 21.02 -8.03 -29.25
CA LYS A 451 21.65 -6.99 -28.44
C LYS A 451 20.60 -6.09 -27.85
N MET A 452 20.90 -5.54 -26.67
CA MET A 452 20.05 -4.58 -25.98
C MET A 452 20.86 -3.37 -25.55
N GLN A 453 20.31 -2.18 -25.81
CA GLN A 453 20.82 -0.93 -25.28
C GLN A 453 20.15 -0.61 -23.95
N ILE A 454 20.96 -0.21 -22.96
CA ILE A 454 20.52 0.11 -21.60
C ILE A 454 20.99 1.50 -21.25
N GLU A 455 20.07 2.34 -20.82
CA GLU A 455 20.36 3.66 -20.29
C GLU A 455 20.30 3.67 -18.76
N ILE A 456 21.22 4.39 -18.11
CA ILE A 456 21.16 4.62 -16.67
C ILE A 456 21.06 6.12 -16.46
N LYS A 457 20.04 6.56 -15.71
CA LYS A 457 19.77 8.00 -15.48
C LYS A 457 19.67 8.28 -13.99
N SER A 458 20.28 9.35 -13.53
CA SER A 458 19.97 9.95 -12.24
C SER A 458 18.85 10.98 -12.41
N GLN A 459 18.07 11.17 -11.37
CA GLN A 459 17.04 12.21 -11.34
C GLN A 459 17.64 13.62 -11.27
N ASN A 460 18.85 13.75 -10.71
CA ASN A 460 19.60 15.00 -10.72
C ASN A 460 20.75 14.89 -11.75
N PRO A 461 20.78 15.73 -12.80
CA PRO A 461 21.82 15.69 -13.82
C PRO A 461 23.26 15.95 -13.32
N LYS A 462 23.40 16.48 -12.10
CA LYS A 462 24.71 16.73 -11.47
C LYS A 462 25.29 15.51 -10.78
N ASP A 463 24.52 14.43 -10.62
CA ASP A 463 24.98 13.21 -9.98
C ASP A 463 25.82 12.39 -10.95
N GLU A 464 26.92 11.87 -10.46
CA GLU A 464 27.70 10.86 -11.16
C GLU A 464 27.06 9.48 -10.95
N ILE A 465 27.02 8.68 -12.00
CA ILE A 465 26.49 7.32 -11.94
C ILE A 465 27.66 6.35 -12.06
N TYR A 466 27.67 5.35 -11.20
CA TYR A 466 28.62 4.25 -11.23
C TYR A 466 27.88 2.94 -11.40
N TYR A 467 28.42 2.04 -12.22
CA TYR A 467 27.80 0.76 -12.53
C TYR A 467 28.79 -0.40 -12.58
N PHE A 468 28.26 -1.60 -12.43
CA PHE A 468 28.92 -2.88 -12.62
C PHE A 468 28.03 -3.82 -13.43
N ILE A 469 28.60 -4.62 -14.34
CA ILE A 469 27.89 -5.64 -15.13
C ILE A 469 28.37 -7.00 -14.68
N PHE A 470 27.42 -7.83 -14.25
CA PHE A 470 27.63 -9.24 -13.89
C PHE A 470 27.04 -10.14 -14.99
N THR A 471 27.84 -11.08 -15.49
CA THR A 471 27.43 -12.15 -16.41
C THR A 471 27.86 -13.49 -15.84
N LYS A 472 27.38 -14.61 -16.38
CA LYS A 472 27.81 -15.95 -15.94
C LYS A 472 29.35 -16.15 -16.01
N ASP A 473 30.01 -15.42 -16.92
CA ASP A 473 31.44 -15.50 -17.15
C ASP A 473 32.27 -14.55 -16.24
N THR A 474 31.57 -13.73 -15.43
CA THR A 474 32.22 -12.74 -14.57
C THR A 474 32.52 -13.36 -13.21
N SER A 475 33.81 -13.49 -12.84
CA SER A 475 34.17 -13.83 -11.46
C SER A 475 33.81 -12.68 -10.53
N MET A 476 33.17 -12.93 -9.40
CA MET A 476 32.75 -11.93 -8.41
C MET A 476 33.91 -11.18 -7.73
N ILE A 477 35.16 -11.60 -7.99
CA ILE A 477 36.35 -11.10 -7.31
C ILE A 477 36.99 -10.02 -8.16
N LEU A 478 36.85 -8.75 -7.73
CA LEU A 478 37.68 -7.60 -8.15
C LEU A 478 37.35 -6.85 -9.45
N THR A 479 36.12 -6.79 -9.93
CA THR A 479 35.83 -5.81 -10.98
C THR A 479 35.34 -4.49 -10.36
N PRO A 480 36.09 -3.36 -10.50
CA PRO A 480 35.66 -2.10 -9.92
C PRO A 480 34.45 -1.52 -10.65
N TYR A 481 33.63 -0.76 -9.92
CA TYR A 481 32.56 0.04 -10.54
C TYR A 481 33.16 0.99 -11.57
N LYS A 482 32.50 1.11 -12.73
CA LYS A 482 32.84 2.04 -13.80
C LYS A 482 31.94 3.25 -13.75
N ARG A 483 32.47 4.42 -14.09
CA ARG A 483 31.66 5.62 -14.28
C ARG A 483 30.83 5.46 -15.56
N TYR A 484 29.53 5.78 -15.47
CA TYR A 484 28.62 5.74 -16.61
C TYR A 484 28.75 7.01 -17.44
N GLU A 485 29.05 6.88 -18.73
CA GLU A 485 29.23 8.00 -19.64
C GLU A 485 28.35 7.92 -20.89
N LYS A 486 27.91 6.71 -21.26
CA LYS A 486 27.09 6.46 -22.46
C LYS A 486 26.26 5.19 -22.28
N PRO A 487 25.19 5.02 -23.07
CA PRO A 487 24.39 3.81 -23.05
C PRO A 487 25.22 2.52 -23.16
N LEU A 488 24.86 1.53 -22.35
CA LEU A 488 25.51 0.23 -22.36
C LEU A 488 24.86 -0.65 -23.43
N VAL A 489 25.67 -1.51 -24.05
CA VAL A 489 25.17 -2.53 -24.98
C VAL A 489 25.55 -3.90 -24.45
N ILE A 490 24.55 -4.77 -24.29
CA ILE A 490 24.74 -6.17 -23.88
C ILE A 490 24.27 -7.11 -24.99
N ASP A 491 24.92 -8.29 -25.10
CA ASP A 491 24.63 -9.35 -26.06
C ASP A 491 24.45 -10.73 -25.39
N LYS A 492 24.55 -10.75 -24.06
CA LYS A 492 24.36 -11.92 -23.18
C LYS A 492 23.46 -11.53 -22.00
N THR A 493 22.80 -12.52 -21.38
CA THR A 493 22.13 -12.31 -20.10
C THR A 493 23.07 -11.65 -19.10
N ALA A 494 22.66 -10.51 -18.54
CA ALA A 494 23.49 -9.72 -17.66
C ALA A 494 22.65 -9.08 -16.53
N ARG A 495 23.23 -9.01 -15.34
CA ARG A 495 22.74 -8.20 -14.23
C ARG A 495 23.59 -6.95 -14.13
N ILE A 496 22.95 -5.79 -14.13
CA ILE A 496 23.56 -4.49 -13.95
C ILE A 496 23.26 -4.02 -12.55
N ILE A 497 24.29 -3.58 -11.83
CA ILE A 497 24.17 -2.96 -10.52
C ILE A 497 24.66 -1.52 -10.68
N ALA A 498 23.92 -0.55 -10.14
CA ALA A 498 24.29 0.86 -10.25
C ALA A 498 23.94 1.66 -9.01
N TYR A 499 24.65 2.76 -8.80
CA TYR A 499 24.35 3.77 -7.80
C TYR A 499 24.69 5.18 -8.32
N SER A 500 24.02 6.18 -7.74
CA SER A 500 24.33 7.60 -7.96
C SER A 500 25.22 8.15 -6.85
N LYS A 501 26.11 9.10 -7.19
CA LYS A 501 26.98 9.78 -6.24
C LYS A 501 27.03 11.28 -6.53
N ASN A 502 27.05 12.08 -5.47
CA ASN A 502 27.26 13.52 -5.55
C ASN A 502 28.08 13.97 -4.33
N LYS A 503 29.30 14.44 -4.56
CA LYS A 503 30.28 14.71 -3.49
C LYS A 503 30.46 13.47 -2.61
N GLU A 504 30.22 13.61 -1.30
CA GLU A 504 30.38 12.52 -0.32
C GLU A 504 29.12 11.63 -0.19
N LEU A 505 27.98 12.07 -0.74
CA LEU A 505 26.74 11.31 -0.66
C LEU A 505 26.69 10.23 -1.76
N LYS A 506 26.21 9.05 -1.37
CA LYS A 506 25.99 7.90 -2.25
C LYS A 506 24.56 7.38 -2.04
N SER A 507 23.87 7.06 -3.14
CA SER A 507 22.57 6.35 -3.08
C SER A 507 22.77 4.91 -2.65
N SER A 508 21.66 4.24 -2.32
CA SER A 508 21.63 2.78 -2.31
C SER A 508 21.95 2.22 -3.69
N GLU A 509 22.36 0.96 -3.75
CA GLU A 509 22.55 0.24 -5.00
C GLU A 509 21.23 -0.31 -5.51
N ILE A 510 21.01 -0.18 -6.81
CA ILE A 510 19.87 -0.79 -7.52
C ILE A 510 20.39 -1.80 -8.53
N SER A 511 19.62 -2.83 -8.82
CA SER A 511 19.99 -3.80 -9.84
C SER A 511 18.87 -4.07 -10.83
N ALA A 512 19.26 -4.41 -12.06
CA ALA A 512 18.39 -4.86 -13.13
C ALA A 512 19.00 -6.07 -13.83
N THR A 513 18.17 -7.06 -14.16
CA THR A 513 18.61 -8.23 -14.93
C THR A 513 17.93 -8.26 -16.28
N PHE A 514 18.74 -8.40 -17.33
CA PHE A 514 18.26 -8.48 -18.71
C PHE A 514 18.59 -9.85 -19.27
N PHE A 515 17.60 -10.51 -19.86
CA PHE A 515 17.69 -11.90 -20.29
C PHE A 515 17.82 -11.98 -21.81
N LYS A 516 18.84 -12.66 -22.29
CA LYS A 516 18.90 -13.03 -23.68
C LYS A 516 17.94 -14.21 -23.90
N LYS A 517 16.97 -14.05 -24.82
CA LYS A 517 16.01 -15.11 -25.16
C LYS A 517 16.73 -16.39 -25.59
N PRO A 518 16.24 -17.56 -25.18
CA PRO A 518 16.88 -18.84 -25.48
C PRO A 518 16.85 -19.19 -26.95
N ASN A 519 15.92 -18.61 -27.71
CA ASN A 519 15.72 -18.86 -29.13
C ASN A 519 15.09 -17.63 -29.81
N ASN A 520 14.83 -17.73 -31.10
CA ASN A 520 14.20 -16.68 -31.91
C ASN A 520 12.72 -16.98 -32.26
N TYR A 521 12.09 -17.86 -31.50
CA TYR A 521 10.69 -18.23 -31.72
C TYR A 521 9.76 -17.04 -31.59
N THR A 522 8.62 -17.12 -32.26
CA THR A 522 7.54 -16.12 -32.14
C THR A 522 6.25 -16.84 -31.76
N ILE A 523 5.33 -16.11 -31.16
CA ILE A 523 4.07 -16.68 -30.68
C ILE A 523 2.88 -15.87 -31.20
N GLU A 524 1.83 -16.56 -31.59
CA GLU A 524 0.52 -16.00 -31.85
C GLU A 524 -0.46 -16.54 -30.81
N ILE A 525 -0.92 -15.67 -29.90
CA ILE A 525 -1.91 -16.01 -28.89
C ILE A 525 -3.29 -15.87 -29.50
N LYS A 526 -4.08 -16.93 -29.51
CA LYS A 526 -5.46 -16.96 -30.04
C LYS A 526 -6.49 -16.55 -29.02
N SER A 527 -6.20 -16.76 -27.75
CA SER A 527 -7.01 -16.33 -26.61
C SER A 527 -6.72 -14.88 -26.24
N LYS A 528 -7.58 -14.24 -25.44
CA LYS A 528 -7.40 -12.85 -25.02
C LYS A 528 -7.11 -12.80 -23.53
N TYR A 529 -5.88 -12.46 -23.14
CA TYR A 529 -5.55 -12.24 -21.72
C TYR A 529 -6.25 -11.00 -21.16
N ASN A 530 -6.48 -11.00 -19.86
CA ASN A 530 -6.94 -9.83 -19.14
C ASN A 530 -5.84 -8.75 -19.19
N PRO A 531 -6.15 -7.50 -19.59
CA PRO A 531 -5.14 -6.43 -19.68
C PRO A 531 -4.35 -6.20 -18.39
N GLN A 532 -4.92 -6.47 -17.26
CA GLN A 532 -4.28 -6.38 -15.95
C GLN A 532 -3.21 -7.47 -15.74
N TYR A 533 -3.35 -8.62 -16.40
CA TYR A 533 -2.47 -9.79 -16.26
C TYR A 533 -1.84 -10.12 -17.61
N HIS A 534 -0.93 -9.26 -18.09
CA HIS A 534 -0.38 -9.34 -19.44
C HIS A 534 1.08 -9.84 -19.51
N ALA A 535 1.79 -9.94 -18.38
CA ALA A 535 3.16 -10.48 -18.25
C ALA A 535 4.13 -10.11 -19.40
N GLY A 536 4.23 -8.82 -19.72
CA GLY A 536 5.11 -8.36 -20.80
C GLY A 536 4.54 -8.55 -22.23
N GLY A 537 3.25 -8.88 -22.37
CA GLY A 537 2.58 -9.06 -23.67
C GLY A 537 2.87 -10.42 -24.32
N ASN A 538 2.57 -10.55 -25.60
CA ASN A 538 2.64 -11.84 -26.28
C ASN A 538 3.99 -12.55 -26.13
N ASP A 539 5.08 -11.80 -26.24
CA ASP A 539 6.44 -12.33 -26.15
C ASP A 539 6.85 -12.81 -24.75
N GLY A 540 6.09 -12.43 -23.70
CA GLY A 540 6.36 -12.84 -22.30
C GLY A 540 6.33 -14.35 -22.10
N LEU A 541 5.53 -15.09 -22.90
CA LEU A 541 5.46 -16.55 -22.81
C LEU A 541 6.65 -17.30 -23.44
N LEU A 542 7.63 -16.59 -24.04
CA LEU A 542 8.82 -17.16 -24.68
C LEU A 542 10.11 -16.44 -24.28
N ASP A 543 10.11 -15.73 -23.18
CA ASP A 543 11.24 -14.86 -22.81
C ASP A 543 12.26 -15.54 -21.90
N GLY A 544 11.95 -16.72 -21.39
CA GLY A 544 12.82 -17.50 -20.50
C GLY A 544 12.83 -17.00 -19.05
N ILE A 545 11.83 -16.21 -18.68
CA ILE A 545 11.65 -15.66 -17.32
C ILE A 545 10.48 -16.36 -16.66
N ASN A 546 10.72 -16.99 -15.51
CA ASN A 546 9.67 -17.72 -14.80
C ASN A 546 9.02 -16.84 -13.73
N GLY A 547 7.71 -16.87 -13.64
CA GLY A 547 6.91 -16.24 -12.59
C GLY A 547 7.10 -16.94 -11.24
N THR A 548 6.74 -16.21 -10.20
CA THR A 548 6.77 -16.71 -8.80
C THR A 548 5.37 -17.08 -8.34
N THR A 549 5.25 -17.66 -7.14
CA THR A 549 3.96 -17.94 -6.50
C THR A 549 3.17 -16.67 -6.13
N ASN A 550 3.79 -15.52 -6.11
CA ASN A 550 3.12 -14.23 -5.96
C ASN A 550 2.80 -13.61 -7.32
N TRP A 551 1.65 -13.96 -7.88
CA TRP A 551 1.18 -13.49 -9.19
C TRP A 551 1.00 -11.94 -9.27
N ARG A 552 0.85 -11.26 -8.12
CA ARG A 552 0.67 -9.81 -8.05
C ARG A 552 1.91 -9.04 -8.50
N LYS A 553 3.05 -9.71 -8.64
CA LYS A 553 4.29 -9.13 -9.21
C LYS A 553 4.24 -8.92 -10.73
N GLY A 554 3.18 -9.41 -11.38
CA GLY A 554 2.91 -9.14 -12.80
C GLY A 554 3.72 -9.98 -13.79
N ASP A 555 4.13 -11.20 -13.40
CA ASP A 555 4.88 -12.12 -14.27
C ASP A 555 3.99 -13.21 -14.91
N TRP A 556 2.67 -13.15 -14.75
CA TRP A 556 1.72 -14.13 -15.26
C TRP A 556 0.72 -13.52 -16.24
N GLN A 557 0.35 -14.27 -17.28
CA GLN A 557 -0.78 -13.93 -18.14
C GLN A 557 -2.04 -14.63 -17.65
N GLY A 558 -3.13 -13.87 -17.47
CA GLY A 558 -4.39 -14.36 -16.92
C GLY A 558 -5.52 -14.42 -17.96
N TYR A 559 -6.19 -15.58 -18.03
CA TYR A 559 -7.30 -15.87 -18.94
C TYR A 559 -8.52 -16.33 -18.16
N GLN A 560 -9.57 -15.50 -18.11
CA GLN A 560 -10.79 -15.80 -17.37
C GLN A 560 -11.86 -16.39 -18.26
N SER A 561 -12.56 -17.42 -17.81
CA SER A 561 -13.71 -18.07 -18.48
C SER A 561 -13.43 -18.59 -19.90
N GLN A 562 -12.19 -18.77 -20.28
CA GLN A 562 -11.80 -19.21 -21.61
C GLN A 562 -10.60 -20.16 -21.56
N ASP A 563 -10.51 -21.03 -22.53
CA ASP A 563 -9.31 -21.83 -22.76
C ASP A 563 -8.15 -20.94 -23.22
N PHE A 564 -6.94 -21.34 -22.85
CA PHE A 564 -5.74 -20.75 -23.45
C PHE A 564 -5.38 -21.50 -24.72
N GLU A 565 -5.13 -20.78 -25.81
CA GLU A 565 -4.61 -21.33 -27.05
C GLU A 565 -3.57 -20.39 -27.67
N ALA A 566 -2.41 -20.93 -28.01
CA ALA A 566 -1.35 -20.21 -28.70
C ALA A 566 -0.62 -21.12 -29.71
N ILE A 567 -0.03 -20.50 -30.75
CA ILE A 567 0.80 -21.15 -31.76
C ILE A 567 2.20 -20.53 -31.69
N VAL A 568 3.19 -21.36 -31.44
CA VAL A 568 4.61 -21.00 -31.46
C VAL A 568 5.18 -21.37 -32.83
N ASP A 569 5.74 -20.37 -33.56
CA ASP A 569 6.51 -20.58 -34.80
C ASP A 569 7.99 -20.72 -34.45
N LEU A 570 8.57 -21.88 -34.70
CA LEU A 570 9.98 -22.19 -34.51
C LEU A 570 10.89 -21.54 -35.56
N GLN A 571 10.32 -20.77 -36.52
CA GLN A 571 10.93 -20.04 -37.62
C GLN A 571 11.43 -20.96 -38.79
N SER A 572 11.60 -22.21 -38.54
CA SER A 572 11.93 -23.24 -39.55
C SER A 572 11.51 -24.60 -38.99
N GLU A 573 11.43 -25.59 -39.84
CA GLU A 573 11.26 -26.99 -39.42
C GLU A 573 12.43 -27.38 -38.50
N LYS A 574 12.10 -27.95 -37.33
CA LYS A 574 13.04 -28.41 -36.33
C LYS A 574 12.61 -29.76 -35.75
N ASN A 575 13.58 -30.55 -35.34
CA ASN A 575 13.35 -31.73 -34.56
C ASN A 575 13.30 -31.37 -33.10
N VAL A 576 12.13 -31.47 -32.47
CA VAL A 576 11.87 -31.10 -31.09
C VAL A 576 11.38 -32.31 -30.28
N SER A 577 11.74 -32.42 -29.03
CA SER A 577 11.37 -33.57 -28.20
C SER A 577 10.74 -33.15 -26.84
N ASN A 578 10.99 -31.95 -26.37
CA ASN A 578 10.52 -31.50 -25.06
C ASN A 578 9.53 -30.36 -25.24
N PHE A 579 8.39 -30.49 -24.57
CA PHE A 579 7.29 -29.53 -24.57
C PHE A 579 6.90 -29.26 -23.12
N SER A 580 6.80 -27.99 -22.73
CA SER A 580 6.36 -27.58 -21.40
C SER A 580 5.58 -26.28 -21.46
N ALA A 581 4.57 -26.15 -20.61
CA ALA A 581 3.89 -24.89 -20.32
C ALA A 581 3.66 -24.80 -18.81
N THR A 582 3.99 -23.66 -18.22
CA THR A 582 4.02 -23.44 -16.77
C THR A 582 2.75 -22.71 -16.32
N PHE A 583 2.08 -23.24 -15.31
CA PHE A 583 0.84 -22.69 -14.77
C PHE A 583 0.91 -22.49 -13.26
N LEU A 584 0.12 -21.53 -12.76
CA LEU A 584 -0.05 -21.22 -11.34
C LEU A 584 -1.46 -21.62 -10.87
N GLN A 585 -1.55 -22.18 -9.66
CA GLN A 585 -2.77 -22.27 -8.86
C GLN A 585 -2.66 -21.39 -7.62
N ASP A 586 -3.63 -20.48 -7.45
CA ASP A 586 -3.98 -19.79 -6.21
C ASP A 586 -5.51 -19.81 -6.11
N GLN A 587 -6.04 -20.88 -5.53
CA GLN A 587 -7.48 -21.13 -5.54
C GLN A 587 -8.26 -20.02 -4.83
N ARG A 588 -7.70 -19.39 -3.79
CA ARG A 588 -8.35 -18.27 -3.08
C ARG A 588 -8.54 -17.04 -3.96
N SER A 589 -7.69 -16.89 -4.96
CA SER A 589 -7.73 -15.81 -5.95
C SER A 589 -8.42 -16.24 -7.27
N TRP A 590 -9.18 -17.34 -7.25
CA TRP A 590 -9.90 -17.92 -8.40
C TRP A 590 -8.99 -18.41 -9.53
N ILE A 591 -7.68 -18.54 -9.27
CA ILE A 591 -6.68 -19.02 -10.23
C ILE A 591 -6.58 -20.54 -10.08
N MET A 592 -7.02 -21.26 -11.11
CA MET A 592 -7.10 -22.72 -11.10
C MET A 592 -6.16 -23.31 -12.14
N MET A 593 -5.60 -24.50 -11.85
CA MET A 593 -4.87 -25.25 -12.87
C MET A 593 -5.79 -25.57 -14.06
N PRO A 594 -5.26 -25.54 -15.31
CA PRO A 594 -5.98 -26.10 -16.42
C PRO A 594 -6.27 -27.59 -16.17
N THR A 595 -7.43 -28.06 -16.60
CA THR A 595 -7.82 -29.48 -16.43
C THR A 595 -6.90 -30.43 -17.20
N LYS A 596 -6.40 -29.97 -18.34
CA LYS A 596 -5.39 -30.62 -19.19
C LYS A 596 -4.71 -29.61 -20.10
N VAL A 597 -3.54 -29.98 -20.62
CA VAL A 597 -2.80 -29.25 -21.67
C VAL A 597 -2.53 -30.19 -22.82
N GLU A 598 -2.84 -29.74 -24.04
CA GLU A 598 -2.59 -30.47 -25.27
C GLU A 598 -1.54 -29.77 -26.12
N TYR A 599 -0.62 -30.54 -26.67
CA TYR A 599 0.41 -30.10 -27.61
C TYR A 599 0.15 -30.68 -28.97
N TYR A 600 0.27 -29.85 -30.02
CA TYR A 600 0.09 -30.26 -31.41
C TYR A 600 1.27 -29.77 -32.25
N SER A 601 1.60 -30.53 -33.29
CA SER A 601 2.62 -30.17 -34.28
C SER A 601 1.99 -29.88 -35.64
N SER A 602 2.60 -28.97 -36.41
CA SER A 602 2.26 -28.68 -37.81
C SER A 602 3.49 -28.19 -38.56
N SER A 603 3.52 -28.48 -39.88
CA SER A 603 4.50 -27.92 -40.81
C SER A 603 3.97 -26.69 -41.55
N ASP A 604 2.65 -26.54 -41.68
CA ASP A 604 1.98 -25.57 -42.55
C ASP A 604 1.12 -24.50 -41.81
N ASN A 605 1.04 -24.59 -40.49
CA ASN A 605 0.18 -23.76 -39.64
C ASN A 605 -1.33 -23.92 -39.90
N VAL A 606 -1.75 -24.96 -40.59
CA VAL A 606 -3.16 -25.26 -40.92
C VAL A 606 -3.56 -26.61 -40.37
N ASN A 607 -2.78 -27.63 -40.69
CA ASN A 607 -3.05 -29.00 -40.30
C ASN A 607 -2.24 -29.35 -39.03
N PHE A 608 -2.92 -29.49 -37.92
CA PHE A 608 -2.32 -29.79 -36.62
C PHE A 608 -2.58 -31.22 -36.20
N THR A 609 -1.51 -31.94 -35.84
CA THR A 609 -1.57 -33.31 -35.32
C THR A 609 -1.29 -33.31 -33.84
N LEU A 610 -2.15 -33.95 -33.04
CA LEU A 610 -1.98 -34.08 -31.60
C LEU A 610 -0.71 -34.89 -31.29
N ILE A 611 0.19 -34.30 -30.47
CA ILE A 611 1.39 -34.94 -29.94
C ILE A 611 1.05 -35.68 -28.64
N THR A 612 0.44 -34.97 -27.70
CA THR A 612 0.12 -35.52 -26.40
C THR A 612 -0.95 -34.68 -25.69
N THR A 613 -1.55 -35.30 -24.66
CA THR A 613 -2.40 -34.65 -23.66
C THR A 613 -1.80 -34.90 -22.29
N VAL A 614 -1.51 -33.85 -21.58
CA VAL A 614 -1.02 -33.88 -20.18
C VAL A 614 -2.18 -33.44 -19.25
N THR A 615 -2.64 -34.35 -18.40
CA THR A 615 -3.74 -34.09 -17.45
C THR A 615 -3.21 -33.46 -16.16
N ASN A 616 -4.06 -32.66 -15.51
CA ASN A 616 -3.75 -32.10 -14.20
C ASN A 616 -3.81 -33.19 -13.11
N ASP A 617 -2.87 -33.13 -12.19
CA ASP A 617 -2.80 -33.97 -10.97
C ASP A 617 -2.70 -33.15 -9.68
N VAL A 618 -2.76 -31.80 -9.77
CA VAL A 618 -2.79 -30.91 -8.61
C VAL A 618 -4.19 -30.90 -8.01
N ASP A 619 -4.28 -31.12 -6.70
CA ASP A 619 -5.55 -30.99 -5.97
C ASP A 619 -6.08 -29.55 -6.11
N PRO A 620 -7.31 -29.36 -6.66
CA PRO A 620 -7.88 -28.04 -6.81
C PRO A 620 -8.18 -27.34 -5.46
N LYS A 621 -8.29 -28.11 -4.35
CA LYS A 621 -8.50 -27.59 -3.00
C LYS A 621 -7.23 -27.19 -2.26
N LYS A 622 -6.07 -27.39 -2.87
CA LYS A 622 -4.80 -27.08 -2.23
C LYS A 622 -4.70 -25.58 -1.94
N ASP A 623 -4.52 -25.22 -0.68
CA ASP A 623 -4.45 -23.83 -0.20
C ASP A 623 -3.13 -23.13 -0.53
N GLU A 624 -2.04 -23.88 -0.64
CA GLU A 624 -0.74 -23.33 -0.98
C GLU A 624 -0.65 -22.98 -2.47
N ASN A 625 -0.18 -21.77 -2.77
CA ASN A 625 0.10 -21.36 -4.14
C ASN A 625 1.08 -22.34 -4.78
N THR A 626 0.69 -22.90 -5.90
CA THR A 626 1.42 -24.00 -6.53
C THR A 626 1.73 -23.70 -7.99
N ILE A 627 3.00 -23.81 -8.38
CA ILE A 627 3.43 -23.73 -9.78
C ILE A 627 3.59 -25.16 -10.29
N LYS A 628 3.11 -25.42 -11.52
CA LYS A 628 3.25 -26.72 -12.18
C LYS A 628 3.61 -26.54 -13.65
N ASP A 629 4.61 -27.31 -14.08
CA ASP A 629 4.96 -27.52 -15.47
C ASP A 629 4.17 -28.70 -16.03
N PHE A 630 3.35 -28.45 -17.06
CA PHE A 630 2.72 -29.49 -17.84
C PHE A 630 3.69 -29.93 -18.92
N ASN A 631 4.62 -30.80 -18.58
CA ASN A 631 5.72 -31.18 -19.42
C ASN A 631 5.50 -32.56 -20.09
N PHE A 632 6.05 -32.73 -21.30
CA PHE A 632 6.10 -33.96 -22.02
C PHE A 632 7.43 -34.09 -22.78
N THR A 633 8.03 -35.27 -22.71
CA THR A 633 9.21 -35.63 -23.50
C THR A 633 8.88 -36.77 -24.44
N SER A 634 8.98 -36.52 -25.73
CA SER A 634 8.78 -37.53 -26.76
C SER A 634 10.00 -38.43 -26.84
N SER A 635 9.77 -39.75 -26.98
CA SER A 635 10.83 -40.75 -27.15
C SER A 635 11.54 -40.65 -28.49
N LYS A 636 10.90 -40.01 -29.49
CA LYS A 636 11.44 -39.71 -30.82
C LYS A 636 11.27 -38.24 -31.12
N PRO A 637 12.27 -37.56 -31.73
CA PRO A 637 12.13 -36.19 -32.15
C PRO A 637 10.96 -36.03 -33.13
N ILE A 638 10.20 -34.96 -32.98
CA ILE A 638 9.06 -34.59 -33.81
C ILE A 638 9.51 -33.45 -34.73
N ASN A 639 9.43 -33.67 -36.05
CA ASN A 639 9.73 -32.64 -37.01
C ASN A 639 8.51 -31.69 -37.14
N ALA A 640 8.69 -30.42 -36.82
CA ALA A 640 7.63 -29.43 -36.90
C ALA A 640 8.21 -28.02 -37.08
N ARG A 641 7.45 -27.13 -37.68
CA ARG A 641 7.69 -25.68 -37.64
C ARG A 641 6.78 -24.97 -36.65
N TYR A 642 5.54 -25.44 -36.47
CA TYR A 642 4.54 -24.83 -35.63
C TYR A 642 4.14 -25.78 -34.49
N ILE A 643 4.14 -25.26 -33.27
CA ILE A 643 3.63 -25.98 -32.10
C ILE A 643 2.45 -25.21 -31.53
N LYS A 644 1.28 -25.86 -31.49
CA LYS A 644 0.11 -25.30 -30.83
C LYS A 644 0.02 -25.86 -29.42
N VAL A 645 -0.21 -24.98 -28.47
CA VAL A 645 -0.45 -25.27 -27.04
C VAL A 645 -1.87 -24.87 -26.72
N LYS A 646 -2.65 -25.82 -26.19
CA LYS A 646 -4.01 -25.55 -25.71
C LYS A 646 -4.18 -26.03 -24.29
N ALA A 647 -4.58 -25.13 -23.38
CA ALA A 647 -4.88 -25.42 -21.98
C ALA A 647 -6.36 -25.17 -21.69
N TYR A 648 -7.01 -26.16 -21.10
CA TYR A 648 -8.45 -26.15 -20.89
C TYR A 648 -8.82 -25.58 -19.53
N ASN A 649 -9.57 -24.49 -19.54
CA ASN A 649 -10.06 -23.83 -18.32
C ASN A 649 -11.05 -24.73 -17.57
N LEU A 650 -11.10 -24.60 -16.25
CA LEU A 650 -12.10 -25.27 -15.42
C LEU A 650 -13.51 -24.74 -15.69
N GLY A 651 -13.63 -23.50 -16.17
CA GLY A 651 -14.88 -22.79 -16.37
C GLY A 651 -15.41 -22.15 -15.08
N LYS A 652 -16.58 -22.58 -14.62
CA LYS A 652 -17.15 -22.10 -13.36
C LYS A 652 -16.45 -22.71 -12.16
N LEU A 653 -16.33 -21.91 -11.10
CA LEU A 653 -15.80 -22.39 -9.83
C LEU A 653 -16.74 -23.45 -9.22
N PRO A 654 -16.21 -24.54 -8.64
CA PRO A 654 -17.03 -25.63 -8.12
C PRO A 654 -17.75 -25.25 -6.81
N GLU A 655 -18.81 -26.01 -6.45
CA GLU A 655 -19.66 -25.76 -5.28
C GLU A 655 -18.91 -25.58 -3.93
N TRP A 656 -17.77 -26.24 -3.79
CA TRP A 656 -16.96 -26.12 -2.57
C TRP A 656 -16.17 -24.81 -2.48
N HIS A 657 -16.05 -24.07 -3.57
CA HIS A 657 -15.24 -22.87 -3.65
C HIS A 657 -16.01 -21.63 -3.17
N LEU A 658 -15.35 -20.72 -2.45
CA LEU A 658 -15.97 -19.50 -1.91
C LEU A 658 -16.56 -18.59 -2.99
N GLY A 659 -16.05 -18.64 -4.22
CA GLY A 659 -16.57 -17.89 -5.36
C GLY A 659 -17.82 -18.49 -6.03
N PHE A 660 -18.21 -19.74 -5.67
CA PHE A 660 -19.37 -20.41 -6.27
C PHE A 660 -20.69 -19.63 -6.09
N PRO A 661 -21.03 -19.09 -4.90
CA PRO A 661 -22.27 -18.34 -4.71
C PRO A 661 -22.37 -17.06 -5.56
N PHE A 662 -21.24 -16.57 -6.07
CA PHE A 662 -21.12 -15.38 -6.91
C PHE A 662 -21.05 -15.72 -8.41
N ASP A 663 -21.38 -16.95 -8.80
CA ASP A 663 -21.27 -17.45 -10.18
C ASP A 663 -19.87 -17.26 -10.78
N GLY A 664 -18.84 -17.41 -9.92
CA GLY A 664 -17.45 -17.06 -10.22
C GLY A 664 -16.85 -17.87 -11.35
N ASP A 665 -16.06 -17.22 -12.19
CA ASP A 665 -15.34 -17.78 -13.33
C ASP A 665 -13.85 -18.01 -12.98
N ALA A 666 -13.35 -19.21 -13.25
CA ALA A 666 -11.96 -19.54 -13.01
C ALA A 666 -11.02 -18.83 -14.00
N PHE A 667 -9.86 -18.41 -13.47
CA PHE A 667 -8.73 -17.96 -14.26
C PHE A 667 -7.78 -19.13 -14.57
N ILE A 668 -7.17 -19.13 -15.76
CA ILE A 668 -5.88 -19.79 -16.04
C ILE A 668 -4.80 -18.73 -15.98
N PHE A 669 -3.74 -18.98 -15.20
CA PHE A 669 -2.52 -18.17 -15.22
C PHE A 669 -1.38 -18.99 -15.81
N ILE A 670 -0.83 -18.51 -16.93
CA ILE A 670 0.30 -19.12 -17.66
C ILE A 670 1.48 -18.14 -17.70
N ASP A 671 2.68 -18.66 -17.65
CA ASP A 671 3.91 -17.87 -17.73
C ASP A 671 4.76 -18.29 -18.94
N GLU A 672 5.47 -19.41 -18.89
CA GLU A 672 6.47 -19.76 -19.90
C GLU A 672 6.08 -20.99 -20.72
N ILE A 673 6.31 -20.93 -22.04
CA ILE A 673 6.22 -22.08 -22.96
C ILE A 673 7.63 -22.44 -23.44
N THR A 674 8.07 -23.64 -23.10
CA THR A 674 9.38 -24.17 -23.52
C THR A 674 9.22 -25.27 -24.56
N ILE A 675 9.95 -25.14 -25.68
CA ILE A 675 10.02 -26.14 -26.75
C ILE A 675 11.50 -26.38 -27.06
N LYS A 676 11.97 -27.64 -26.93
CA LYS A 676 13.37 -28.04 -27.15
C LYS A 676 13.49 -29.28 -27.99
#